data_52be24e70c2f32de7280c58caa9550b7
#
_entry.id   52be24e70c2f32de7280c58caa9550b7
#
_cell.length_a   1.000
_cell.length_b   1.000
_cell.length_c   1.000
_cell.angle_alpha   90.00
_cell.angle_beta   90.00
_cell.angle_gamma   90.00
#
_symmetry.space_group_name_H-M   'P 1'
#
loop_
_entity.id
_entity.type
_entity.pdbx_description
1 polymer ?
#
loop_
_entity_poly.entity_id
_entity_poly.type
_entity_poly.pdbx_seq_one_letter_code
_entity_poly.pdbx_strand_id
1 'polypeptide(L)'
;MSPPQRPSGADCSAPSDGASFSVTRRQFIRHSAAAAAASAAGIALPPALSPVMAQVVTERELSQLKWSKAPCRFCGTGCGVTVATRGGKVVATQGDPNAEVNRGINCVKGYFLSKIMYGEDRLTRPLLRMKDGKYDKSGQFEPISWDQAFDIMAEKFKAALKAKGPGAVGMFGSGQWTVWEGYAGVKLFKAGFRSNNIDPNARHCMASAVAGFIRTFGIDEPMGCYDDIEAADAFVLWGSNMAEMHPILWTRISDRRLSAPHVKVAVLSTYEHRCYDLADYKLTFVPQTDLAILNYIANYIISNNKVNQAFVQKNVNFRIGNADIGYGLRPDHPLQKKAKNAADPGGFTAASFEEFAAFVRKFDAAYASKLSGIPVDRLEKLAQLYADPKVKVTSFFTMGFNQHTRGVWCGHGLYNIHLLTGKISEPGNSPFSLTGQPSACGTAREVGTFSHRLPADMVVTNPKHREIAEKIWKLPAGTVPDKPGAHAVLQNRMLRDGQINAYWVMCNNNMQAAANLNHEGFPGYRNPANFIVVSDAYPTVTTMSADLVLPTAMWVEKEGAYGNAERRTQFWHQLVKAPGEARSDLWQLVEFSKRFRVDEVWPAELIDRMPEVRNKTLYDVLFANGSVNRFPLSDMEAGYDNDEARHFGFYLQKGLFEEYASFGRGKAHDLAPFDTYHKTTGLRWPVVDGKETRWRFREGYDPYVKAGSGITFYGNPDGKANIYAFPYEPPAEVPDAEYPFWLVTGRVLEHWHSGSMTRRVPELHRAYPNAVVYMHPDDAAKLNLRRGAEVNLVSRRGEMRSRVETRGRNRPPRGVIFVPWFDASQLINRLTLDATDPISFQTDFKKCGVKITRV
;
A
#
# COMPACT_ATOMS: atom_id res chain seq x y z
N MET A 1 -26.43 4.68 -52.84
CA MET A 1 -25.37 5.70 -52.91
C MET A 1 -24.08 4.99 -52.55
N SER A 2 -23.17 4.87 -53.52
CA SER A 2 -21.94 4.08 -53.50
C SER A 2 -20.83 4.76 -52.67
N PRO A 3 -19.85 4.02 -52.10
CA PRO A 3 -18.75 4.60 -51.32
C PRO A 3 -17.66 5.15 -52.23
N PRO A 4 -16.87 6.12 -51.80
CA PRO A 4 -15.83 6.73 -52.62
C PRO A 4 -14.55 5.87 -52.65
N GLN A 5 -13.92 5.90 -53.85
CA GLN A 5 -12.72 5.18 -54.26
C GLN A 5 -11.46 5.75 -53.61
N ARG A 6 -10.45 4.88 -53.40
CA ARG A 6 -9.07 5.21 -53.02
C ARG A 6 -8.31 5.77 -54.21
N PRO A 7 -7.40 6.73 -54.02
CA PRO A 7 -6.40 7.03 -55.03
C PRO A 7 -5.19 6.09 -54.95
N SER A 8 -4.74 5.71 -56.14
CA SER A 8 -3.58 4.85 -56.42
C SER A 8 -2.25 5.61 -56.39
N GLY A 9 -1.23 4.98 -55.81
CA GLY A 9 0.13 4.94 -56.36
C GLY A 9 1.00 6.18 -56.31
N ALA A 10 1.96 6.23 -55.43
CA ALA A 10 3.24 6.86 -55.69
C ALA A 10 4.36 5.90 -55.20
N ASP A 11 5.13 5.44 -56.23
CA ASP A 11 6.35 4.69 -56.07
C ASP A 11 7.40 5.54 -55.36
N CYS A 12 7.97 5.02 -54.27
CA CYS A 12 9.24 5.46 -53.73
C CYS A 12 10.14 4.25 -53.55
N SER A 13 10.97 3.98 -54.56
CA SER A 13 12.08 3.06 -54.50
C SER A 13 13.07 3.49 -53.41
N ALA A 14 13.27 2.67 -52.39
CA ALA A 14 14.35 2.76 -51.41
C ALA A 14 15.60 2.05 -51.94
N PRO A 15 16.82 2.58 -51.68
CA PRO A 15 18.05 1.88 -52.05
C PRO A 15 18.26 0.66 -51.15
N SER A 16 18.52 -0.47 -51.77
CA SER A 16 18.96 -1.70 -51.17
C SER A 16 20.43 -1.60 -50.77
N ASP A 17 20.71 -1.53 -49.48
CA ASP A 17 21.95 -2.03 -48.89
C ASP A 17 21.69 -2.32 -47.42
N GLY A 18 21.10 -3.47 -47.14
CA GLY A 18 20.82 -4.03 -45.82
C GLY A 18 21.60 -5.31 -45.61
N ALA A 19 22.85 -5.22 -45.16
CA ALA A 19 23.54 -6.35 -44.61
C ALA A 19 22.85 -6.78 -43.31
N SER A 20 22.03 -7.83 -43.35
CA SER A 20 21.42 -8.46 -42.16
C SER A 20 22.50 -9.20 -41.39
N PHE A 21 22.98 -8.63 -40.28
CA PHE A 21 23.80 -9.33 -39.32
C PHE A 21 22.93 -10.18 -38.41
N SER A 22 22.82 -11.48 -38.69
CA SER A 22 22.24 -12.47 -37.76
C SER A 22 23.31 -12.91 -36.76
N VAL A 23 23.26 -12.41 -35.53
CA VAL A 23 24.10 -12.90 -34.45
C VAL A 23 23.47 -14.16 -33.87
N THR A 24 24.15 -15.30 -33.90
CA THR A 24 23.67 -16.55 -33.32
C THR A 24 23.62 -16.44 -31.80
N ARG A 25 22.67 -17.15 -31.14
CA ARG A 25 22.54 -17.20 -29.67
C ARG A 25 23.88 -17.50 -28.94
N ARG A 26 24.74 -18.30 -29.55
CA ARG A 26 26.07 -18.68 -29.03
C ARG A 26 27.08 -17.51 -29.14
N GLN A 27 27.02 -16.72 -30.20
CA GLN A 27 27.80 -15.50 -30.34
C GLN A 27 27.36 -14.40 -29.39
N PHE A 28 26.05 -14.25 -29.20
CA PHE A 28 25.49 -13.31 -28.23
C PHE A 28 25.95 -13.62 -26.79
N ILE A 29 25.88 -14.89 -26.39
CA ILE A 29 26.32 -15.33 -25.03
C ILE A 29 27.84 -15.12 -24.86
N ARG A 30 28.65 -15.43 -25.88
CA ARG A 30 30.12 -15.20 -25.85
C ARG A 30 30.46 -13.71 -25.75
N HIS A 31 29.78 -12.87 -26.49
CA HIS A 31 30.02 -11.43 -26.46
C HIS A 31 29.54 -10.81 -25.14
N SER A 32 28.45 -11.26 -24.58
CA SER A 32 27.95 -10.80 -23.28
C SER A 32 28.86 -11.22 -22.12
N ALA A 33 29.40 -12.45 -22.16
CA ALA A 33 30.37 -12.94 -21.17
C ALA A 33 31.72 -12.22 -21.28
N ALA A 34 32.19 -11.94 -22.50
CA ALA A 34 33.43 -11.18 -22.73
C ALA A 34 33.28 -9.71 -22.29
N ALA A 35 32.13 -9.08 -22.52
CA ALA A 35 31.82 -7.73 -22.04
C ALA A 35 31.78 -7.64 -20.51
N ALA A 36 31.17 -8.64 -19.84
CA ALA A 36 31.13 -8.71 -18.40
C ALA A 36 32.55 -8.93 -17.79
N ALA A 37 33.37 -9.78 -18.41
CA ALA A 37 34.74 -10.03 -17.97
C ALA A 37 35.65 -8.81 -18.19
N ALA A 38 35.50 -8.09 -19.31
CA ALA A 38 36.26 -6.87 -19.60
C ALA A 38 35.88 -5.73 -18.65
N SER A 39 34.59 -5.58 -18.30
CA SER A 39 34.12 -4.58 -17.32
C SER A 39 34.67 -4.88 -15.91
N ALA A 40 34.75 -6.17 -15.52
CA ALA A 40 35.31 -6.58 -14.24
C ALA A 40 36.85 -6.39 -14.18
N ALA A 41 37.53 -6.38 -15.34
CA ALA A 41 38.96 -6.20 -15.45
C ALA A 41 39.41 -4.75 -15.73
N GLY A 42 38.48 -3.78 -15.81
CA GLY A 42 38.80 -2.37 -16.12
C GLY A 42 39.34 -2.12 -17.53
N ILE A 43 39.10 -3.03 -18.50
CA ILE A 43 39.62 -2.95 -19.86
C ILE A 43 38.56 -2.28 -20.77
N ALA A 44 38.96 -1.21 -21.45
CA ALA A 44 38.12 -0.56 -22.46
C ALA A 44 37.88 -1.49 -23.67
N LEU A 45 36.62 -1.70 -24.04
CA LEU A 45 36.23 -2.53 -25.19
C LEU A 45 36.46 -1.83 -26.53
N PRO A 46 36.92 -2.53 -27.58
CA PRO A 46 37.10 -1.94 -28.89
C PRO A 46 35.80 -1.50 -29.58
N PRO A 47 35.83 -0.48 -30.45
CA PRO A 47 34.62 0.11 -31.06
C PRO A 47 33.76 -0.82 -31.93
N ALA A 48 34.27 -1.99 -32.31
CA ALA A 48 33.58 -2.94 -33.21
C ALA A 48 32.43 -3.75 -32.55
N LEU A 49 32.17 -3.60 -31.21
CA LEU A 49 31.05 -4.26 -30.52
C LEU A 49 29.82 -3.35 -30.37
N SER A 50 29.78 -2.28 -31.10
CA SER A 50 28.84 -1.16 -30.96
C SER A 50 27.38 -1.30 -31.42
N PRO A 51 26.91 -2.24 -32.24
CA PRO A 51 25.49 -2.18 -32.68
C PRO A 51 24.45 -2.59 -31.61
N VAL A 52 24.86 -3.31 -30.53
CA VAL A 52 23.95 -3.76 -29.50
C VAL A 52 24.02 -2.87 -28.25
N MET A 53 25.07 -2.07 -28.12
CA MET A 53 25.22 -1.03 -27.10
C MET A 53 25.02 0.36 -27.74
N ALA A 54 23.95 0.51 -28.48
CA ALA A 54 23.57 1.78 -29.10
C ALA A 54 23.32 2.83 -28.00
N GLN A 55 24.30 3.58 -27.75
CA GLN A 55 24.64 4.71 -26.89
C GLN A 55 25.63 4.29 -25.79
N VAL A 56 26.85 4.06 -26.20
CA VAL A 56 27.98 4.19 -25.28
C VAL A 56 28.01 5.64 -24.86
N VAL A 57 27.54 5.90 -23.63
CA VAL A 57 27.67 7.20 -22.98
C VAL A 57 29.16 7.49 -22.92
N THR A 58 29.61 8.56 -23.56
CA THR A 58 31.03 8.93 -23.60
C THR A 58 31.52 9.26 -22.19
N GLU A 59 32.80 9.14 -21.87
CA GLU A 59 33.36 9.56 -20.57
C GLU A 59 32.97 11.01 -20.22
N ARG A 60 32.93 11.91 -21.21
CA ARG A 60 32.44 13.28 -21.05
C ARG A 60 30.98 13.34 -20.65
N GLU A 61 30.12 12.47 -21.17
CA GLU A 61 28.71 12.40 -20.79
C GLU A 61 28.52 11.78 -19.42
N LEU A 62 29.33 10.78 -19.06
CA LEU A 62 29.36 10.19 -17.72
C LEU A 62 29.78 11.21 -16.65
N SER A 63 30.77 12.08 -16.97
CA SER A 63 31.23 13.13 -16.06
C SER A 63 30.19 14.24 -15.83
N GLN A 64 29.19 14.35 -16.69
CA GLN A 64 28.08 15.30 -16.55
C GLN A 64 26.90 14.75 -15.72
N LEU A 65 26.94 13.48 -15.32
CA LEU A 65 25.89 12.89 -14.52
C LEU A 65 26.08 13.28 -13.03
N LYS A 66 25.02 13.87 -12.47
CA LYS A 66 24.92 14.04 -11.02
C LYS A 66 24.12 12.86 -10.44
N TRP A 67 24.74 12.07 -9.60
CA TRP A 67 24.10 10.96 -8.91
C TRP A 67 23.64 11.35 -7.51
N SER A 68 22.41 11.01 -7.17
CA SER A 68 21.83 11.28 -5.86
C SER A 68 21.05 10.06 -5.37
N LYS A 69 20.98 9.84 -4.07
CA LYS A 69 20.20 8.76 -3.49
C LYS A 69 18.70 9.08 -3.48
N ALA A 70 17.87 8.06 -3.63
CA ALA A 70 16.42 8.11 -3.35
C ALA A 70 15.90 6.71 -3.01
N PRO A 71 14.79 6.55 -2.29
CA PRO A 71 14.08 5.27 -2.25
C PRO A 71 13.28 5.06 -3.55
N CYS A 72 13.16 3.80 -3.93
CA CYS A 72 12.28 3.41 -5.03
C CYS A 72 10.82 3.73 -4.69
N ARG A 73 10.07 4.34 -5.62
CA ARG A 73 8.70 4.75 -5.35
C ARG A 73 7.63 3.67 -5.54
N PHE A 74 8.00 2.41 -5.79
CA PHE A 74 6.99 1.38 -6.08
C PHE A 74 6.49 0.68 -4.82
N CYS A 75 7.17 -0.31 -4.29
CA CYS A 75 6.62 -1.12 -3.21
C CYS A 75 7.20 -0.80 -1.84
N GLY A 76 6.52 -1.29 -0.81
CA GLY A 76 6.92 -1.12 0.59
C GLY A 76 8.22 -1.82 0.98
N THR A 77 8.90 -2.52 0.06
CA THR A 77 10.25 -3.01 0.29
C THR A 77 11.21 -1.85 0.61
N GLY A 78 11.04 -0.68 -0.05
CA GLY A 78 11.88 0.48 0.22
C GLY A 78 13.31 0.32 -0.28
N CYS A 79 13.50 -0.26 -1.48
CA CYS A 79 14.82 -0.36 -2.11
C CYS A 79 15.46 1.02 -2.25
N GLY A 80 16.73 1.16 -1.85
CA GLY A 80 17.53 2.35 -2.18
C GLY A 80 17.92 2.33 -3.65
N VAL A 81 17.84 3.48 -4.29
CA VAL A 81 18.30 3.68 -5.67
C VAL A 81 19.18 4.92 -5.74
N THR A 82 20.15 4.89 -6.65
CA THR A 82 20.83 6.10 -7.11
C THR A 82 20.20 6.57 -8.41
N VAL A 83 19.99 7.88 -8.49
CA VAL A 83 19.30 8.56 -9.59
C VAL A 83 20.27 9.49 -10.27
N ALA A 84 20.49 9.28 -11.56
CA ALA A 84 21.34 10.15 -12.38
C ALA A 84 20.51 11.24 -13.03
N THR A 85 20.97 12.48 -12.91
CA THR A 85 20.37 13.64 -13.59
C THR A 85 21.38 14.29 -14.52
N ARG A 86 20.88 14.79 -15.65
CA ARG A 86 21.61 15.59 -16.64
C ARG A 86 20.65 16.56 -17.34
N GLY A 87 21.03 17.83 -17.45
CA GLY A 87 20.20 18.85 -18.12
C GLY A 87 18.78 18.98 -17.53
N GLY A 88 18.65 18.87 -16.18
CA GLY A 88 17.35 18.97 -15.50
C GLY A 88 16.42 17.77 -15.69
N LYS A 89 16.91 16.64 -16.21
CA LYS A 89 16.14 15.40 -16.41
C LYS A 89 16.77 14.22 -15.69
N VAL A 90 15.92 13.30 -15.21
CA VAL A 90 16.37 11.97 -14.75
C VAL A 90 16.67 11.12 -15.98
N VAL A 91 17.91 10.66 -16.09
CA VAL A 91 18.38 9.90 -17.27
C VAL A 91 18.64 8.43 -16.97
N ALA A 92 18.94 8.09 -15.71
CA ALA A 92 19.14 6.71 -15.30
C ALA A 92 18.78 6.48 -13.83
N THR A 93 18.52 5.22 -13.51
CA THR A 93 18.37 4.74 -12.12
C THR A 93 19.04 3.39 -11.99
N GLN A 94 19.67 3.16 -10.84
CA GLN A 94 20.26 1.85 -10.48
C GLN A 94 20.06 1.59 -8.99
N GLY A 95 20.19 0.32 -8.58
CA GLY A 95 20.16 -0.01 -7.15
C GLY A 95 21.34 0.62 -6.42
N ASP A 96 21.08 1.15 -5.23
CA ASP A 96 22.12 1.69 -4.36
C ASP A 96 22.86 0.54 -3.65
N PRO A 97 24.17 0.32 -3.91
CA PRO A 97 24.92 -0.74 -3.24
C PRO A 97 25.09 -0.52 -1.74
N ASN A 98 24.93 0.72 -1.27
CA ASN A 98 25.02 1.06 0.15
C ASN A 98 23.68 0.86 0.89
N ALA A 99 22.58 0.62 0.17
CA ALA A 99 21.28 0.39 0.79
C ALA A 99 21.18 -1.06 1.31
N GLU A 100 21.00 -1.22 2.62
CA GLU A 100 20.87 -2.53 3.29
C GLU A 100 19.72 -3.37 2.74
N VAL A 101 18.64 -2.72 2.31
CA VAL A 101 17.40 -3.35 1.84
C VAL A 101 17.64 -4.21 0.60
N ASN A 102 18.28 -3.64 -0.43
CA ASN A 102 18.42 -4.23 -1.77
C ASN A 102 19.85 -4.45 -2.24
N ARG A 103 20.85 -3.95 -1.51
CA ARG A 103 22.29 -4.23 -1.75
C ARG A 103 22.69 -4.09 -3.22
N GLY A 104 22.23 -2.99 -3.87
CA GLY A 104 22.52 -2.71 -5.27
C GLY A 104 21.59 -3.38 -6.30
N ILE A 105 20.66 -4.24 -5.89
CA ILE A 105 19.77 -4.97 -6.81
C ILE A 105 18.47 -4.20 -7.03
N ASN A 106 17.97 -4.21 -8.27
CA ASN A 106 16.65 -3.67 -8.64
C ASN A 106 15.77 -4.76 -9.26
N CYS A 107 14.46 -4.72 -8.99
CA CYS A 107 13.50 -5.48 -9.79
C CYS A 107 13.23 -4.78 -11.14
N VAL A 108 12.53 -5.46 -12.05
CA VAL A 108 12.23 -4.92 -13.39
C VAL A 108 11.55 -3.55 -13.35
N LYS A 109 10.65 -3.28 -12.42
CA LYS A 109 10.01 -1.98 -12.25
C LYS A 109 10.99 -0.90 -11.79
N GLY A 110 11.83 -1.23 -10.81
CA GLY A 110 12.88 -0.32 -10.32
C GLY A 110 13.93 0.01 -11.37
N TYR A 111 14.21 -0.94 -12.27
CA TYR A 111 15.11 -0.73 -13.39
C TYR A 111 14.60 0.35 -14.37
N PHE A 112 13.29 0.38 -14.62
CA PHE A 112 12.65 1.38 -15.48
C PHE A 112 12.08 2.59 -14.73
N LEU A 113 12.53 2.83 -13.51
CA LEU A 113 11.96 3.87 -12.65
C LEU A 113 12.08 5.29 -13.23
N SER A 114 13.17 5.60 -13.93
CA SER A 114 13.35 6.89 -14.59
C SER A 114 12.28 7.16 -15.66
N LYS A 115 11.84 6.13 -16.37
CA LYS A 115 10.90 6.29 -17.52
C LYS A 115 9.48 6.64 -17.11
N ILE A 116 9.07 6.31 -15.88
CA ILE A 116 7.70 6.62 -15.43
C ILE A 116 7.42 8.13 -15.33
N MET A 117 8.46 8.96 -15.33
CA MET A 117 8.33 10.42 -15.19
C MET A 117 7.99 11.12 -16.51
N TYR A 118 8.20 10.44 -17.63
CA TYR A 118 8.18 11.04 -18.97
C TYR A 118 7.12 10.42 -19.90
N GLY A 119 5.97 10.01 -19.34
CA GLY A 119 4.82 9.62 -20.17
C GLY A 119 4.29 10.83 -20.95
N GLU A 120 3.89 10.60 -22.21
CA GLU A 120 3.45 11.67 -23.13
C GLU A 120 2.21 12.42 -22.65
N ASP A 121 1.34 11.73 -21.88
CA ASP A 121 0.09 12.27 -21.33
C ASP A 121 0.23 12.82 -19.90
N ARG A 122 1.44 13.25 -19.51
CA ARG A 122 1.68 13.86 -18.20
C ARG A 122 0.79 15.08 -17.98
N LEU A 123 0.09 15.12 -16.84
CA LEU A 123 -0.69 16.29 -16.44
C LEU A 123 0.24 17.44 -16.07
N THR A 124 0.02 18.63 -16.66
CA THR A 124 0.89 19.80 -16.52
C THR A 124 0.16 21.07 -16.13
N ARG A 125 -1.17 21.10 -16.21
CA ARG A 125 -2.03 22.25 -15.83
C ARG A 125 -3.26 21.79 -15.08
N PRO A 126 -3.85 22.62 -14.20
CA PRO A 126 -5.17 22.37 -13.65
C PRO A 126 -6.22 22.33 -14.78
N LEU A 127 -7.17 21.37 -14.68
CA LEU A 127 -8.22 21.15 -15.66
C LEU A 127 -9.57 21.13 -14.96
N LEU A 128 -10.50 21.98 -15.40
CA LEU A 128 -11.87 22.06 -14.88
C LEU A 128 -12.86 21.61 -15.95
N ARG A 129 -13.92 20.88 -15.57
CA ARG A 129 -15.02 20.62 -16.48
C ARG A 129 -15.79 21.88 -16.75
N MET A 130 -15.88 22.25 -18.01
CA MET A 130 -16.50 23.51 -18.43
C MET A 130 -17.45 23.29 -19.62
N LYS A 131 -18.50 24.10 -19.63
CA LYS A 131 -19.43 24.24 -20.74
C LYS A 131 -19.84 25.71 -20.85
N ASP A 132 -19.76 26.25 -22.03
CA ASP A 132 -20.09 27.68 -22.31
C ASP A 132 -19.34 28.65 -21.38
N GLY A 133 -18.04 28.36 -21.09
CA GLY A 133 -17.18 29.22 -20.27
C GLY A 133 -17.45 29.16 -18.76
N LYS A 134 -18.29 28.23 -18.29
CA LYS A 134 -18.64 28.05 -16.89
C LYS A 134 -18.43 26.60 -16.44
N TYR A 135 -18.18 26.41 -15.15
CA TYR A 135 -18.14 25.07 -14.57
C TYR A 135 -19.46 24.34 -14.82
N ASP A 136 -19.35 23.16 -15.41
CA ASP A 136 -20.46 22.22 -15.62
C ASP A 136 -19.94 20.78 -15.51
N LYS A 137 -20.53 19.97 -14.62
CA LYS A 137 -20.12 18.57 -14.40
C LYS A 137 -20.22 17.70 -15.67
N SER A 138 -21.09 18.05 -16.61
CA SER A 138 -21.23 17.39 -17.92
C SER A 138 -20.26 17.91 -18.98
N GLY A 139 -19.54 19.00 -18.68
CA GLY A 139 -18.63 19.68 -19.60
C GLY A 139 -17.36 18.91 -19.89
N GLN A 140 -16.55 19.47 -20.80
CA GLN A 140 -15.23 18.95 -21.13
C GLN A 140 -14.17 19.59 -20.23
N PHE A 141 -13.00 18.94 -20.10
CA PHE A 141 -11.89 19.50 -19.36
C PHE A 141 -11.23 20.62 -20.14
N GLU A 142 -11.16 21.79 -19.54
CA GLU A 142 -10.45 22.96 -20.05
C GLU A 142 -9.37 23.40 -19.06
N PRO A 143 -8.19 23.86 -19.54
CA PRO A 143 -7.12 24.33 -18.67
C PRO A 143 -7.51 25.66 -18.01
N ILE A 144 -7.23 25.74 -16.71
CA ILE A 144 -7.43 26.96 -15.90
C ILE A 144 -6.16 27.24 -15.08
N SER A 145 -6.09 28.44 -14.47
CA SER A 145 -5.00 28.76 -13.55
C SER A 145 -5.15 28.07 -12.19
N TRP A 146 -4.07 28.02 -11.39
CA TRP A 146 -4.11 27.53 -10.02
C TRP A 146 -5.03 28.37 -9.12
N ASP A 147 -5.05 29.69 -9.29
CA ASP A 147 -5.94 30.56 -8.52
C ASP A 147 -7.41 30.26 -8.83
N GLN A 148 -7.77 30.15 -10.11
CA GLN A 148 -9.13 29.76 -10.50
C GLN A 148 -9.51 28.37 -9.96
N ALA A 149 -8.56 27.41 -9.98
CA ALA A 149 -8.77 26.07 -9.45
C ALA A 149 -9.04 26.10 -7.94
N PHE A 150 -8.21 26.81 -7.17
CA PHE A 150 -8.40 26.90 -5.72
C PHE A 150 -9.60 27.75 -5.31
N ASP A 151 -9.95 28.78 -6.07
CA ASP A 151 -11.11 29.61 -5.79
C ASP A 151 -12.41 28.84 -5.94
N ILE A 152 -12.59 28.10 -7.05
CA ILE A 152 -13.76 27.25 -7.23
C ILE A 152 -13.80 26.08 -6.23
N MET A 153 -12.64 25.49 -5.96
CA MET A 153 -12.56 24.43 -4.97
C MET A 153 -12.94 24.94 -3.57
N ALA A 154 -12.44 26.11 -3.17
CA ALA A 154 -12.76 26.74 -1.89
C ALA A 154 -14.25 27.10 -1.81
N GLU A 155 -14.82 27.65 -2.87
CA GLU A 155 -16.28 27.92 -2.95
C GLU A 155 -17.09 26.66 -2.65
N LYS A 156 -16.78 25.54 -3.32
CA LYS A 156 -17.51 24.26 -3.14
C LYS A 156 -17.32 23.67 -1.74
N PHE A 157 -16.08 23.72 -1.20
CA PHE A 157 -15.80 23.25 0.16
C PHE A 157 -16.51 24.10 1.21
N LYS A 158 -16.44 25.44 1.10
CA LYS A 158 -17.18 26.37 2.01
C LYS A 158 -18.69 26.14 1.93
N ALA A 159 -19.24 25.98 0.74
CA ALA A 159 -20.66 25.69 0.55
C ALA A 159 -21.07 24.36 1.23
N ALA A 160 -20.28 23.30 1.08
CA ALA A 160 -20.54 22.01 1.73
C ALA A 160 -20.45 22.11 3.26
N LEU A 161 -19.39 22.74 3.79
CA LEU A 161 -19.20 22.98 5.22
C LEU A 161 -20.35 23.81 5.82
N LYS A 162 -20.78 24.87 5.14
CA LYS A 162 -21.89 25.72 5.59
C LYS A 162 -23.23 24.98 5.58
N ALA A 163 -23.47 24.15 4.56
CA ALA A 163 -24.76 23.47 4.41
C ALA A 163 -24.94 22.27 5.34
N LYS A 164 -23.88 21.50 5.60
CA LYS A 164 -23.97 20.21 6.30
C LYS A 164 -22.87 19.98 7.36
N GLY A 165 -22.03 20.99 7.60
CA GLY A 165 -20.95 20.91 8.56
C GLY A 165 -19.76 20.07 8.09
N PRO A 166 -18.80 19.78 9.01
CA PRO A 166 -17.54 19.09 8.72
C PRO A 166 -17.69 17.71 8.06
N GLY A 167 -18.80 17.01 8.28
CA GLY A 167 -19.09 15.71 7.68
C GLY A 167 -19.29 15.74 6.16
N ALA A 168 -19.55 16.93 5.58
CA ALA A 168 -19.80 17.09 4.15
C ALA A 168 -18.54 17.20 3.29
N VAL A 169 -17.36 17.30 3.90
CA VAL A 169 -16.07 17.31 3.21
C VAL A 169 -15.28 16.07 3.53
N GLY A 170 -14.54 15.56 2.55
CA GLY A 170 -13.74 14.37 2.72
C GLY A 170 -12.49 14.35 1.84
N MET A 171 -11.53 13.47 2.21
CA MET A 171 -10.30 13.27 1.47
C MET A 171 -9.95 11.79 1.36
N PHE A 172 -9.53 11.37 0.19
CA PHE A 172 -8.94 10.05 -0.04
C PHE A 172 -7.46 10.20 -0.34
N GLY A 173 -6.64 9.85 0.65
CA GLY A 173 -5.21 9.99 0.60
C GLY A 173 -4.48 8.76 0.07
N SER A 174 -3.16 8.78 0.14
CA SER A 174 -2.32 7.78 -0.52
C SER A 174 -1.17 7.28 0.35
N GLY A 175 -0.89 5.98 0.26
CA GLY A 175 0.37 5.38 0.70
C GLY A 175 1.57 5.68 -0.22
N GLN A 176 1.39 6.56 -1.19
CA GLN A 176 2.46 7.08 -2.06
C GLN A 176 2.83 8.54 -1.73
N TRP A 177 2.12 9.15 -0.80
CA TRP A 177 2.51 10.42 -0.22
C TRP A 177 3.85 10.33 0.50
N THR A 178 4.55 11.43 0.54
CA THR A 178 5.62 11.62 1.52
C THR A 178 5.05 11.70 2.93
N VAL A 179 5.89 11.48 3.94
CA VAL A 179 5.49 11.58 5.35
C VAL A 179 4.83 12.92 5.65
N TRP A 180 5.43 14.03 5.20
CA TRP A 180 4.90 15.37 5.45
C TRP A 180 3.67 15.73 4.61
N GLU A 181 3.46 15.15 3.42
CA GLU A 181 2.19 15.31 2.68
C GLU A 181 1.04 14.65 3.45
N GLY A 182 1.26 13.43 3.95
CA GLY A 182 0.28 12.77 4.80
C GLY A 182 -0.02 13.56 6.07
N TYR A 183 1.03 14.07 6.72
CA TYR A 183 0.91 14.88 7.93
C TYR A 183 0.18 16.20 7.69
N ALA A 184 0.50 16.94 6.63
CA ALA A 184 -0.21 18.15 6.25
C ALA A 184 -1.69 17.90 5.95
N GLY A 185 -2.01 16.78 5.27
CA GLY A 185 -3.40 16.36 5.04
C GLY A 185 -4.15 16.09 6.33
N VAL A 186 -3.54 15.40 7.30
CA VAL A 186 -4.12 15.16 8.63
C VAL A 186 -4.41 16.48 9.35
N LYS A 187 -3.44 17.42 9.37
CA LYS A 187 -3.65 18.74 10.01
C LYS A 187 -4.77 19.52 9.34
N LEU A 188 -4.76 19.64 8.01
CA LEU A 188 -5.75 20.42 7.27
C LEU A 188 -7.17 19.87 7.47
N PHE A 189 -7.35 18.54 7.37
CA PHE A 189 -8.68 17.96 7.48
C PHE A 189 -9.16 17.86 8.93
N LYS A 190 -8.36 17.22 9.82
CA LYS A 190 -8.83 16.96 11.19
C LYS A 190 -8.88 18.22 12.06
N ALA A 191 -7.91 19.11 11.92
CA ALA A 191 -7.90 20.37 12.67
C ALA A 191 -8.51 21.54 11.88
N GLY A 192 -8.09 21.74 10.63
CA GLY A 192 -8.56 22.86 9.81
C GLY A 192 -10.05 22.80 9.53
N PHE A 193 -10.50 21.80 8.79
CA PHE A 193 -11.92 21.60 8.47
C PHE A 193 -12.71 20.91 9.59
N ARG A 194 -12.03 20.45 10.64
CA ARG A 194 -12.62 19.65 11.72
C ARG A 194 -13.37 18.42 11.21
N SER A 195 -12.86 17.83 10.12
CA SER A 195 -13.40 16.64 9.49
C SER A 195 -12.44 15.46 9.63
N ASN A 196 -12.88 14.42 10.34
CA ASN A 196 -12.15 13.15 10.37
C ASN A 196 -12.40 12.27 9.13
N ASN A 197 -13.12 12.76 8.11
CA ASN A 197 -13.33 12.08 6.82
C ASN A 197 -12.09 12.15 5.91
N ILE A 198 -10.93 11.86 6.46
CA ILE A 198 -9.69 11.58 5.72
C ILE A 198 -9.35 10.11 5.91
N ASP A 199 -9.21 9.36 4.81
CA ASP A 199 -8.83 7.95 4.87
C ASP A 199 -7.92 7.62 3.67
N PRO A 200 -6.86 6.82 3.84
CA PRO A 200 -5.93 6.54 2.75
C PRO A 200 -6.34 5.27 2.00
N ASN A 201 -5.78 5.08 0.80
CA ASN A 201 -5.93 3.82 0.08
C ASN A 201 -5.29 2.61 0.82
N ALA A 202 -4.46 2.86 1.82
CA ALA A 202 -3.97 1.84 2.73
C ALA A 202 -5.11 1.15 3.52
N ARG A 203 -6.30 1.78 3.61
CA ARG A 203 -7.54 1.12 4.10
C ARG A 203 -7.86 -0.13 3.29
N HIS A 204 -7.74 -0.06 1.97
CA HIS A 204 -7.94 -1.20 1.08
C HIS A 204 -6.76 -2.19 1.08
N CYS A 205 -5.61 -1.81 1.65
CA CYS A 205 -4.35 -2.52 1.52
C CYS A 205 -4.00 -3.36 2.75
N MET A 206 -3.79 -2.72 3.93
CA MET A 206 -3.19 -3.40 5.09
C MET A 206 -3.84 -3.02 6.43
N ALA A 207 -5.05 -2.47 6.42
CA ALA A 207 -5.73 -2.06 7.65
C ALA A 207 -5.98 -3.23 8.61
N SER A 208 -6.16 -4.46 8.12
CA SER A 208 -6.27 -5.65 8.95
C SER A 208 -4.98 -5.97 9.70
N ALA A 209 -3.81 -5.79 9.05
CA ALA A 209 -2.53 -5.93 9.75
C ALA A 209 -2.37 -4.87 10.85
N VAL A 210 -2.70 -3.60 10.55
CA VAL A 210 -2.69 -2.49 11.52
C VAL A 210 -3.52 -2.84 12.76
N ALA A 211 -4.79 -3.20 12.57
CA ALA A 211 -5.69 -3.55 13.66
C ALA A 211 -5.18 -4.79 14.43
N GLY A 212 -4.65 -5.79 13.71
CA GLY A 212 -4.10 -6.99 14.32
C GLY A 212 -2.88 -6.71 15.22
N PHE A 213 -1.92 -5.90 14.75
CA PHE A 213 -0.75 -5.51 15.55
C PHE A 213 -1.15 -4.73 16.80
N ILE A 214 -1.98 -3.70 16.67
CA ILE A 214 -2.43 -2.89 17.82
C ILE A 214 -3.18 -3.75 18.83
N ARG A 215 -4.10 -4.61 18.40
CA ARG A 215 -4.88 -5.46 19.30
C ARG A 215 -4.03 -6.51 20.02
N THR A 216 -3.03 -7.05 19.36
CA THR A 216 -2.13 -8.07 19.93
C THR A 216 -1.01 -7.43 20.75
N PHE A 217 -0.31 -6.43 20.23
CA PHE A 217 0.93 -5.92 20.82
C PHE A 217 0.80 -4.50 21.41
N GLY A 218 -0.36 -3.86 21.23
CA GLY A 218 -0.65 -2.50 21.69
C GLY A 218 -0.02 -1.39 20.84
N ILE A 219 0.81 -1.74 19.86
CA ILE A 219 1.50 -0.81 18.96
C ILE A 219 1.55 -1.39 17.55
N ASP A 220 1.47 -0.52 16.55
CA ASP A 220 1.47 -0.94 15.16
C ASP A 220 2.89 -1.26 14.65
N GLU A 221 3.00 -1.83 13.44
CA GLU A 221 4.21 -2.19 12.70
C GLU A 221 4.91 -3.48 13.16
N PRO A 222 5.56 -4.20 12.23
CA PRO A 222 6.30 -5.43 12.54
C PRO A 222 7.38 -5.22 13.59
N MET A 223 7.56 -6.21 14.47
CA MET A 223 8.59 -6.18 15.51
C MET A 223 9.99 -6.57 15.00
N GLY A 224 10.07 -7.34 13.91
CA GLY A 224 11.31 -7.71 13.24
C GLY A 224 11.70 -6.74 12.12
N CYS A 225 12.68 -7.16 11.33
CA CYS A 225 13.16 -6.42 10.16
C CYS A 225 13.56 -7.39 9.04
N TYR A 226 14.00 -6.87 7.89
CA TYR A 226 14.39 -7.72 6.77
C TYR A 226 15.61 -8.61 7.04
N ASP A 227 16.42 -8.31 8.07
CA ASP A 227 17.56 -9.15 8.48
C ASP A 227 17.11 -10.50 9.07
N ASP A 228 15.83 -10.66 9.39
CA ASP A 228 15.24 -11.96 9.72
C ASP A 228 15.42 -12.98 8.58
N ILE A 229 15.51 -12.51 7.32
CA ILE A 229 15.66 -13.38 6.16
C ILE A 229 16.97 -14.18 6.22
N GLU A 230 18.07 -13.54 6.59
CA GLU A 230 19.36 -14.20 6.64
C GLU A 230 19.50 -15.13 7.86
N ALA A 231 18.64 -14.97 8.87
CA ALA A 231 18.68 -15.71 10.12
C ALA A 231 17.64 -16.85 10.22
N ALA A 232 16.61 -16.86 9.37
CA ALA A 232 15.53 -17.84 9.42
C ALA A 232 15.96 -19.23 8.88
N ASP A 233 15.33 -20.28 9.43
CA ASP A 233 15.44 -21.67 8.96
C ASP A 233 14.21 -22.09 8.17
N ALA A 234 13.11 -21.36 8.32
CA ALA A 234 11.89 -21.57 7.55
C ALA A 234 11.20 -20.25 7.22
N PHE A 235 10.70 -20.16 6.00
CA PHE A 235 9.84 -19.08 5.52
C PHE A 235 8.44 -19.62 5.25
N VAL A 236 7.43 -18.98 5.82
CA VAL A 236 6.03 -19.32 5.54
C VAL A 236 5.34 -18.11 4.90
N LEU A 237 4.91 -18.23 3.64
CA LEU A 237 4.32 -17.16 2.87
C LEU A 237 2.79 -17.31 2.86
N TRP A 238 2.10 -16.47 3.62
CA TRP A 238 0.65 -16.45 3.74
C TRP A 238 0.02 -15.45 2.76
N GLY A 239 -0.64 -15.94 1.71
CA GLY A 239 -1.29 -15.08 0.72
C GLY A 239 -0.34 -14.04 0.12
N SER A 240 0.91 -14.43 -0.13
CA SER A 240 2.00 -13.53 -0.49
C SER A 240 2.77 -14.04 -1.73
N ASN A 241 2.50 -13.44 -2.89
CA ASN A 241 3.30 -13.68 -4.10
C ASN A 241 4.53 -12.75 -4.12
N MET A 242 5.51 -13.02 -3.23
CA MET A 242 6.69 -12.16 -3.06
C MET A 242 7.54 -12.08 -4.34
N ALA A 243 7.63 -13.15 -5.13
CA ALA A 243 8.38 -13.18 -6.38
C ALA A 243 7.95 -12.09 -7.37
N GLU A 244 6.68 -11.66 -7.33
CA GLU A 244 6.14 -10.62 -8.20
C GLU A 244 5.86 -9.30 -7.49
N MET A 245 5.51 -9.34 -6.19
CA MET A 245 5.07 -8.15 -5.45
C MET A 245 6.16 -7.49 -4.61
N HIS A 246 7.11 -8.27 -4.10
CA HIS A 246 8.28 -7.82 -3.34
C HIS A 246 9.55 -8.53 -3.84
N PRO A 247 9.90 -8.40 -5.15
CA PRO A 247 10.90 -9.26 -5.80
C PRO A 247 12.26 -9.24 -5.12
N ILE A 248 12.69 -8.12 -4.57
CA ILE A 248 14.00 -7.99 -3.92
C ILE A 248 14.07 -8.79 -2.61
N LEU A 249 13.01 -8.77 -1.81
CA LEU A 249 12.97 -9.63 -0.61
C LEU A 249 12.88 -11.11 -1.01
N TRP A 250 12.17 -11.42 -2.10
CA TRP A 250 12.15 -12.78 -2.65
C TRP A 250 13.53 -13.25 -3.12
N THR A 251 14.32 -12.38 -3.72
CA THR A 251 15.71 -12.69 -4.09
C THR A 251 16.52 -13.04 -2.85
N ARG A 252 16.43 -12.28 -1.74
CA ARG A 252 17.11 -12.59 -0.48
C ARG A 252 16.66 -13.93 0.12
N ILE A 253 15.35 -14.24 0.08
CA ILE A 253 14.85 -15.56 0.49
C ILE A 253 15.39 -16.67 -0.41
N SER A 254 15.44 -16.45 -1.72
CA SER A 254 15.99 -17.41 -2.68
C SER A 254 17.48 -17.69 -2.42
N ASP A 255 18.26 -16.65 -2.20
CA ASP A 255 19.68 -16.77 -1.86
C ASP A 255 19.86 -17.55 -0.55
N ARG A 256 19.09 -17.23 0.49
CA ARG A 256 19.14 -17.94 1.78
C ARG A 256 18.78 -19.42 1.61
N ARG A 257 17.69 -19.72 0.85
CA ARG A 257 17.23 -21.10 0.60
C ARG A 257 18.24 -21.91 -0.21
N LEU A 258 18.85 -21.31 -1.23
CA LEU A 258 19.80 -21.99 -2.12
C LEU A 258 21.17 -22.18 -1.46
N SER A 259 21.61 -21.24 -0.64
CA SER A 259 22.91 -21.33 0.08
C SER A 259 22.83 -22.20 1.33
N ALA A 260 21.65 -22.49 1.87
CA ALA A 260 21.44 -23.26 3.09
C ALA A 260 20.37 -24.35 2.88
N PRO A 261 20.74 -25.61 2.51
CA PRO A 261 19.79 -26.65 2.13
C PRO A 261 18.78 -27.06 3.22
N HIS A 262 19.10 -26.81 4.50
CA HIS A 262 18.18 -27.06 5.62
C HIS A 262 17.01 -26.09 5.66
N VAL A 263 17.16 -24.89 5.09
CA VAL A 263 16.11 -23.86 5.07
C VAL A 263 14.91 -24.33 4.25
N LYS A 264 13.70 -24.13 4.75
CA LYS A 264 12.45 -24.53 4.12
C LYS A 264 11.60 -23.34 3.70
N VAL A 265 10.89 -23.47 2.58
CA VAL A 265 9.93 -22.48 2.08
C VAL A 265 8.56 -23.12 1.96
N ALA A 266 7.59 -22.64 2.71
CA ALA A 266 6.18 -23.01 2.60
C ALA A 266 5.39 -21.87 1.95
N VAL A 267 4.59 -22.15 0.95
CA VAL A 267 3.77 -21.16 0.24
C VAL A 267 2.30 -21.55 0.32
N LEU A 268 1.50 -20.67 0.95
CA LEU A 268 0.05 -20.80 1.07
C LEU A 268 -0.64 -19.76 0.19
N SER A 269 -1.42 -20.20 -0.79
CA SER A 269 -2.18 -19.32 -1.69
C SER A 269 -3.40 -20.03 -2.26
N THR A 270 -4.33 -19.28 -2.84
CA THR A 270 -5.52 -19.80 -3.51
C THR A 270 -5.25 -20.25 -4.96
N TYR A 271 -4.05 -20.01 -5.46
CA TYR A 271 -3.56 -20.47 -6.77
C TYR A 271 -2.04 -20.57 -6.76
N GLU A 272 -1.47 -21.40 -7.62
CA GLU A 272 -0.02 -21.51 -7.76
C GLU A 272 0.55 -20.33 -8.55
N HIS A 273 1.62 -19.75 -8.03
CA HIS A 273 2.35 -18.62 -8.62
C HIS A 273 3.87 -18.82 -8.50
N ARG A 274 4.68 -17.88 -8.98
CA ARG A 274 6.14 -18.03 -9.06
C ARG A 274 6.85 -18.42 -7.76
N CYS A 275 6.34 -18.07 -6.59
CA CYS A 275 6.96 -18.52 -5.34
C CYS A 275 6.87 -20.04 -5.17
N TYR A 276 5.92 -20.72 -5.83
CA TYR A 276 5.81 -22.16 -5.79
C TYR A 276 6.97 -22.89 -6.47
N ASP A 277 7.70 -22.21 -7.35
CA ASP A 277 8.85 -22.80 -8.05
C ASP A 277 10.02 -23.12 -7.10
N LEU A 278 10.14 -22.36 -5.98
CA LEU A 278 11.15 -22.59 -4.94
C LEU A 278 10.58 -23.25 -3.67
N ALA A 279 9.26 -23.46 -3.58
CA ALA A 279 8.61 -23.96 -2.38
C ALA A 279 8.88 -25.45 -2.12
N ASP A 280 9.31 -25.77 -0.90
CA ASP A 280 9.37 -27.15 -0.36
C ASP A 280 7.95 -27.65 -0.03
N TYR A 281 7.08 -26.77 0.49
CA TYR A 281 5.69 -27.08 0.82
C TYR A 281 4.76 -26.19 -0.01
N LYS A 282 4.06 -26.82 -0.95
CA LYS A 282 3.08 -26.20 -1.87
C LYS A 282 1.68 -26.42 -1.31
N LEU A 283 1.04 -25.36 -0.82
CA LEU A 283 -0.21 -25.44 -0.06
C LEU A 283 -1.26 -24.56 -0.73
N THR A 284 -1.93 -25.09 -1.76
CA THR A 284 -3.05 -24.40 -2.41
C THR A 284 -4.33 -24.72 -1.68
N PHE A 285 -5.09 -23.69 -1.29
CA PHE A 285 -6.27 -23.84 -0.43
C PHE A 285 -7.51 -23.10 -0.95
N VAL A 286 -8.68 -23.53 -0.51
CA VAL A 286 -9.96 -22.90 -0.83
C VAL A 286 -10.00 -21.47 -0.23
N PRO A 287 -10.41 -20.44 -0.98
CA PRO A 287 -10.44 -19.06 -0.49
C PRO A 287 -11.08 -18.89 0.88
N GLN A 288 -10.44 -18.12 1.79
CA GLN A 288 -10.83 -17.81 3.17
C GLN A 288 -10.81 -19.01 4.16
N THR A 289 -10.08 -20.08 3.88
CA THR A 289 -9.92 -21.18 4.83
C THR A 289 -8.62 -21.12 5.63
N ASP A 290 -7.83 -20.09 5.44
CA ASP A 290 -6.59 -19.80 6.17
C ASP A 290 -6.80 -19.77 7.69
N LEU A 291 -7.89 -19.21 8.21
CA LEU A 291 -8.18 -19.20 9.63
C LEU A 291 -8.40 -20.63 10.21
N ALA A 292 -9.01 -21.54 9.44
CA ALA A 292 -9.12 -22.94 9.83
C ALA A 292 -7.74 -23.63 9.90
N ILE A 293 -6.85 -23.32 8.95
CA ILE A 293 -5.46 -23.83 8.94
C ILE A 293 -4.68 -23.28 10.15
N LEU A 294 -4.81 -21.99 10.45
CA LEU A 294 -4.13 -21.35 11.59
C LEU A 294 -4.59 -21.93 12.93
N ASN A 295 -5.90 -22.13 13.12
CA ASN A 295 -6.44 -22.76 14.30
C ASN A 295 -5.98 -24.23 14.44
N TYR A 296 -5.86 -24.97 13.33
CA TYR A 296 -5.30 -26.31 13.34
C TYR A 296 -3.83 -26.30 13.79
N ILE A 297 -3.01 -25.37 13.29
CA ILE A 297 -1.60 -25.26 13.71
C ILE A 297 -1.51 -24.97 15.22
N ALA A 298 -2.35 -24.08 15.74
CA ALA A 298 -2.42 -23.81 17.18
C ALA A 298 -2.83 -25.06 17.97
N ASN A 299 -3.84 -25.80 17.49
CA ASN A 299 -4.24 -27.07 18.08
C ASN A 299 -3.08 -28.10 18.07
N TYR A 300 -2.38 -28.23 16.94
CA TYR A 300 -1.24 -29.15 16.82
C TYR A 300 -0.14 -28.83 17.83
N ILE A 301 0.23 -27.55 17.98
CA ILE A 301 1.24 -27.08 18.94
C ILE A 301 0.84 -27.44 20.37
N ILE A 302 -0.41 -27.21 20.74
CA ILE A 302 -0.93 -27.50 22.10
C ILE A 302 -1.02 -29.01 22.34
N SER A 303 -1.64 -29.75 21.44
CA SER A 303 -1.90 -31.20 21.59
C SER A 303 -0.64 -32.05 21.59
N ASN A 304 0.46 -31.55 20.99
CA ASN A 304 1.75 -32.22 20.97
C ASN A 304 2.75 -31.67 22.02
N ASN A 305 2.28 -30.90 23.00
CA ASN A 305 3.11 -30.32 24.08
C ASN A 305 4.28 -29.46 23.54
N LYS A 306 4.05 -28.68 22.48
CA LYS A 306 5.05 -27.82 21.82
C LYS A 306 4.92 -26.34 22.20
N VAL A 307 4.06 -26.02 23.15
CA VAL A 307 3.92 -24.66 23.69
C VAL A 307 5.15 -24.29 24.51
N ASN A 308 5.69 -23.10 24.27
CA ASN A 308 6.70 -22.53 25.16
C ASN A 308 6.02 -22.00 26.44
N GLN A 309 5.81 -22.89 27.41
CA GLN A 309 5.04 -22.61 28.61
C GLN A 309 5.59 -21.41 29.40
N ALA A 310 6.92 -21.36 29.58
CA ALA A 310 7.57 -20.28 30.34
C ALA A 310 7.32 -18.91 29.69
N PHE A 311 7.42 -18.84 28.35
CA PHE A 311 7.12 -17.63 27.60
C PHE A 311 5.65 -17.23 27.71
N VAL A 312 4.73 -18.18 27.50
CA VAL A 312 3.29 -17.93 27.50
C VAL A 312 2.80 -17.43 28.85
N GLN A 313 3.19 -18.08 29.94
CA GLN A 313 2.80 -17.68 31.31
C GLN A 313 3.26 -16.26 31.65
N LYS A 314 4.46 -15.90 31.24
CA LYS A 314 5.04 -14.60 31.55
C LYS A 314 4.47 -13.48 30.66
N ASN A 315 4.29 -13.73 29.36
CA ASN A 315 4.17 -12.66 28.35
C ASN A 315 2.84 -12.61 27.59
N VAL A 316 1.86 -13.47 27.91
CA VAL A 316 0.65 -13.61 27.10
C VAL A 316 -0.63 -13.57 27.93
N ASN A 317 -1.63 -12.87 27.41
CA ASN A 317 -3.02 -12.95 27.86
C ASN A 317 -3.88 -13.67 26.81
N PHE A 318 -4.89 -14.41 27.26
CA PHE A 318 -5.85 -15.09 26.39
C PHE A 318 -7.19 -14.37 26.36
N ARG A 319 -7.84 -14.39 25.19
CA ARG A 319 -9.11 -13.73 24.93
C ARG A 319 -9.95 -14.55 23.96
N ILE A 320 -11.25 -14.58 24.15
CA ILE A 320 -12.22 -15.10 23.18
C ILE A 320 -12.91 -13.91 22.55
N GLY A 321 -12.73 -13.74 21.24
CA GLY A 321 -13.33 -12.63 20.51
C GLY A 321 -14.78 -12.89 20.10
N ASN A 322 -15.54 -11.80 19.89
CA ASN A 322 -16.89 -11.90 19.36
C ASN A 322 -16.87 -12.52 17.96
N ALA A 323 -17.75 -13.48 17.73
CA ALA A 323 -18.06 -14.06 16.42
C ALA A 323 -19.38 -13.49 15.89
N ASP A 324 -19.76 -13.85 14.65
CA ASP A 324 -20.97 -13.38 13.98
C ASP A 324 -21.06 -11.84 13.92
N ILE A 325 -19.97 -11.23 13.45
CA ILE A 325 -19.77 -9.78 13.41
C ILE A 325 -20.23 -9.13 12.09
N GLY A 326 -20.84 -9.90 11.18
CA GLY A 326 -21.25 -9.43 9.86
C GLY A 326 -20.07 -9.28 8.89
N TYR A 327 -20.28 -8.52 7.83
CA TYR A 327 -19.35 -8.41 6.71
C TYR A 327 -19.07 -6.95 6.28
N GLY A 328 -19.38 -5.98 7.14
CA GLY A 328 -19.21 -4.54 6.86
C GLY A 328 -20.00 -4.06 5.64
N LEU A 329 -21.09 -4.71 5.32
CA LEU A 329 -22.00 -4.35 4.25
C LEU A 329 -22.95 -3.22 4.70
N ARG A 330 -23.78 -2.70 3.80
CA ARG A 330 -24.82 -1.73 4.16
C ARG A 330 -25.76 -2.31 5.23
N PRO A 331 -26.27 -1.50 6.16
CA PRO A 331 -27.12 -2.00 7.26
C PRO A 331 -28.38 -2.76 6.82
N ASP A 332 -28.92 -2.42 5.66
CA ASP A 332 -30.09 -3.08 5.07
C ASP A 332 -29.78 -4.38 4.33
N HIS A 333 -28.52 -4.69 4.08
CA HIS A 333 -28.10 -5.92 3.41
C HIS A 333 -28.47 -7.16 4.25
N PRO A 334 -29.05 -8.23 3.64
CA PRO A 334 -29.55 -9.39 4.40
C PRO A 334 -28.50 -10.08 5.28
N LEU A 335 -27.25 -10.18 4.81
CA LEU A 335 -26.15 -10.78 5.57
C LEU A 335 -25.76 -9.92 6.79
N GLN A 336 -25.83 -8.59 6.66
CA GLN A 336 -25.50 -7.68 7.76
C GLN A 336 -26.58 -7.67 8.83
N LYS A 337 -27.86 -7.71 8.43
CA LYS A 337 -29.01 -7.77 9.37
C LYS A 337 -29.03 -9.01 10.27
N LYS A 338 -28.45 -10.12 9.80
CA LYS A 338 -28.39 -11.39 10.57
C LYS A 338 -27.30 -11.41 11.63
N ALA A 339 -26.34 -10.51 11.58
CA ALA A 339 -25.17 -10.52 12.46
C ALA A 339 -25.55 -10.07 13.89
N LYS A 340 -25.21 -10.89 14.90
CA LYS A 340 -25.55 -10.65 16.31
C LYS A 340 -24.61 -9.66 16.99
N ASN A 341 -23.32 -9.68 16.64
CA ASN A 341 -22.27 -8.86 17.24
C ASN A 341 -21.78 -7.71 16.31
N ALA A 342 -22.60 -7.30 15.33
CA ALA A 342 -22.21 -6.26 14.38
C ALA A 342 -21.96 -4.89 15.03
N ALA A 343 -22.60 -4.61 16.18
CA ALA A 343 -22.41 -3.37 16.93
C ALA A 343 -21.07 -3.31 17.68
N ASP A 344 -20.54 -4.45 18.07
CA ASP A 344 -19.22 -4.59 18.73
C ASP A 344 -18.38 -5.70 18.08
N PRO A 345 -17.93 -5.50 16.85
CA PRO A 345 -17.15 -6.51 16.13
C PRO A 345 -15.76 -6.72 16.75
N GLY A 346 -15.25 -5.76 17.48
CA GLY A 346 -13.98 -5.80 18.19
C GLY A 346 -14.02 -6.36 19.61
N GLY A 347 -15.20 -6.68 20.13
CA GLY A 347 -15.39 -7.15 21.50
C GLY A 347 -14.73 -8.51 21.79
N PHE A 348 -14.44 -8.73 23.05
CA PHE A 348 -13.86 -9.98 23.53
C PHE A 348 -14.16 -10.19 25.04
N THR A 349 -13.99 -11.45 25.49
CA THR A 349 -13.97 -11.82 26.90
C THR A 349 -12.57 -12.33 27.28
N ALA A 350 -12.11 -12.05 28.49
CA ALA A 350 -10.89 -12.67 29.04
C ALA A 350 -11.07 -14.19 29.13
N ALA A 351 -9.99 -14.92 28.89
CA ALA A 351 -9.98 -16.39 28.94
C ALA A 351 -8.68 -16.91 29.54
N SER A 352 -8.72 -18.16 29.98
CA SER A 352 -7.54 -18.92 30.42
C SER A 352 -6.86 -19.63 29.22
N PHE A 353 -5.66 -20.15 29.45
CA PHE A 353 -4.97 -21.02 28.47
C PHE A 353 -5.81 -22.27 28.17
N GLU A 354 -6.44 -22.87 29.21
CA GLU A 354 -7.26 -24.07 29.09
C GLU A 354 -8.50 -23.84 28.23
N GLU A 355 -9.16 -22.68 28.40
CA GLU A 355 -10.31 -22.30 27.58
C GLU A 355 -9.90 -22.06 26.11
N PHE A 356 -8.75 -21.43 25.87
CA PHE A 356 -8.20 -21.30 24.53
C PHE A 356 -7.85 -22.68 23.94
N ALA A 357 -7.20 -23.56 24.69
CA ALA A 357 -6.87 -24.92 24.26
C ALA A 357 -8.14 -25.74 23.92
N ALA A 358 -9.18 -25.63 24.75
CA ALA A 358 -10.46 -26.26 24.49
C ALA A 358 -11.13 -25.70 23.22
N PHE A 359 -11.02 -24.39 22.99
CA PHE A 359 -11.55 -23.75 21.80
C PHE A 359 -10.89 -24.26 20.53
N VAL A 360 -9.56 -24.37 20.46
CA VAL A 360 -8.85 -24.79 19.24
C VAL A 360 -8.91 -26.30 19.00
N ARG A 361 -9.20 -27.11 20.01
CA ARG A 361 -9.22 -28.58 19.92
C ARG A 361 -10.17 -29.11 18.84
N LYS A 362 -11.25 -28.40 18.54
CA LYS A 362 -12.21 -28.75 17.48
C LYS A 362 -11.65 -28.60 16.06
N PHE A 363 -10.53 -27.88 15.88
CA PHE A 363 -9.87 -27.70 14.62
C PHE A 363 -8.76 -28.75 14.47
N ASP A 364 -9.13 -30.01 14.24
CA ASP A 364 -8.18 -31.07 13.95
C ASP A 364 -7.73 -31.09 12.47
N ALA A 365 -6.80 -31.98 12.13
CA ALA A 365 -6.26 -32.05 10.79
C ALA A 365 -7.34 -32.44 9.76
N ALA A 366 -8.28 -33.31 10.11
CA ALA A 366 -9.36 -33.74 9.22
C ALA A 366 -10.32 -32.59 8.93
N TYR A 367 -10.69 -31.80 9.95
CA TYR A 367 -11.52 -30.61 9.79
C TYR A 367 -10.85 -29.56 8.92
N ALA A 368 -9.59 -29.23 9.19
CA ALA A 368 -8.83 -28.24 8.41
C ALA A 368 -8.62 -28.72 6.95
N SER A 369 -8.31 -30.01 6.75
CA SER A 369 -8.17 -30.60 5.42
C SER A 369 -9.48 -30.58 4.61
N LYS A 370 -10.61 -30.91 5.25
CA LYS A 370 -11.93 -30.86 4.60
C LYS A 370 -12.31 -29.45 4.13
N LEU A 371 -12.01 -28.41 4.92
CA LEU A 371 -12.32 -27.03 4.55
C LEU A 371 -11.35 -26.48 3.51
N SER A 372 -10.05 -26.68 3.72
CA SER A 372 -9.01 -26.07 2.91
C SER A 372 -8.71 -26.81 1.61
N GLY A 373 -9.02 -28.10 1.55
CA GLY A 373 -8.62 -28.96 0.44
C GLY A 373 -7.15 -29.39 0.49
N ILE A 374 -6.40 -29.00 1.51
CA ILE A 374 -5.00 -29.40 1.69
C ILE A 374 -4.96 -30.79 2.35
N PRO A 375 -4.18 -31.77 1.81
CA PRO A 375 -4.00 -33.07 2.43
C PRO A 375 -3.46 -32.98 3.87
N VAL A 376 -3.91 -33.89 4.74
CA VAL A 376 -3.55 -33.94 6.17
C VAL A 376 -2.04 -33.95 6.37
N ASP A 377 -1.31 -34.80 5.63
CA ASP A 377 0.16 -34.93 5.74
C ASP A 377 0.90 -33.64 5.45
N ARG A 378 0.36 -32.81 4.54
CA ARG A 378 0.94 -31.48 4.22
C ARG A 378 0.63 -30.45 5.30
N LEU A 379 -0.57 -30.49 5.89
CA LEU A 379 -0.93 -29.65 7.04
C LEU A 379 -0.06 -29.98 8.25
N GLU A 380 0.20 -31.26 8.53
CA GLU A 380 1.08 -31.70 9.60
C GLU A 380 2.52 -31.22 9.41
N LYS A 381 3.08 -31.35 8.21
CA LYS A 381 4.42 -30.83 7.90
C LYS A 381 4.52 -29.33 8.11
N LEU A 382 3.48 -28.57 7.75
CA LEU A 382 3.44 -27.13 8.01
C LEU A 382 3.41 -26.84 9.52
N ALA A 383 2.59 -27.57 10.27
CA ALA A 383 2.48 -27.39 11.73
C ALA A 383 3.80 -27.73 12.44
N GLN A 384 4.52 -28.75 11.97
CA GLN A 384 5.83 -29.16 12.49
C GLN A 384 6.88 -28.07 12.36
N LEU A 385 6.90 -27.28 11.26
CA LEU A 385 7.83 -26.14 11.13
C LEU A 385 7.70 -25.14 12.28
N TYR A 386 6.45 -24.83 12.68
CA TYR A 386 6.20 -23.93 13.79
C TYR A 386 6.46 -24.58 15.14
N ALA A 387 6.12 -25.86 15.27
CA ALA A 387 6.18 -26.60 16.54
C ALA A 387 7.61 -27.01 16.95
N ASP A 388 8.55 -27.15 16.00
CA ASP A 388 9.93 -27.52 16.30
C ASP A 388 10.68 -26.32 16.94
N PRO A 389 11.12 -26.43 18.23
CA PRO A 389 11.79 -25.34 18.90
C PRO A 389 13.17 -24.97 18.30
N LYS A 390 13.76 -25.86 17.49
CA LYS A 390 15.07 -25.63 16.83
C LYS A 390 14.95 -24.85 15.54
N VAL A 391 13.75 -24.76 14.93
CA VAL A 391 13.52 -24.12 13.65
C VAL A 391 13.12 -22.65 13.88
N LYS A 392 13.89 -21.72 13.37
CA LYS A 392 13.52 -20.30 13.34
C LYS A 392 12.57 -20.04 12.17
N VAL A 393 11.42 -19.45 12.44
CA VAL A 393 10.35 -19.24 11.45
C VAL A 393 10.07 -17.76 11.26
N THR A 394 10.23 -17.28 10.03
CA THR A 394 9.72 -15.98 9.60
C THR A 394 8.49 -16.16 8.73
N SER A 395 7.37 -15.62 9.16
CA SER A 395 6.09 -15.67 8.44
C SER A 395 5.83 -14.37 7.73
N PHE A 396 5.82 -14.37 6.40
CA PHE A 396 5.46 -13.20 5.61
C PHE A 396 4.01 -13.27 5.13
N PHE A 397 3.26 -12.19 5.31
CA PHE A 397 1.91 -12.09 4.79
C PHE A 397 1.64 -10.77 4.09
N THR A 398 0.76 -10.77 3.10
CA THR A 398 0.38 -9.59 2.35
C THR A 398 -1.13 -9.53 2.10
N MET A 399 -1.54 -8.97 0.98
CA MET A 399 -2.93 -8.67 0.64
C MET A 399 -3.81 -9.91 0.43
N GLY A 400 -3.24 -11.07 0.04
CA GLY A 400 -4.00 -12.33 -0.02
C GLY A 400 -4.50 -12.81 1.34
N PHE A 401 -3.86 -12.36 2.41
CA PHE A 401 -4.19 -12.67 3.80
C PHE A 401 -4.96 -11.53 4.49
N ASN A 402 -4.62 -10.26 4.18
CA ASN A 402 -5.23 -9.09 4.79
C ASN A 402 -6.61 -8.71 4.21
N GLN A 403 -6.79 -8.83 2.88
CA GLN A 403 -8.00 -8.40 2.18
C GLN A 403 -9.12 -9.45 2.27
N HIS A 404 -9.56 -9.69 3.48
CA HIS A 404 -10.62 -10.62 3.85
C HIS A 404 -11.65 -9.95 4.75
N THR A 405 -12.87 -10.46 4.76
CA THR A 405 -13.88 -10.08 5.76
C THR A 405 -13.51 -10.54 7.18
N ARG A 406 -12.45 -11.32 7.33
CA ARG A 406 -11.86 -11.79 8.61
C ARG A 406 -10.33 -11.62 8.63
N GLY A 407 -9.82 -10.57 7.96
CA GLY A 407 -8.38 -10.33 7.84
C GLY A 407 -7.70 -10.05 9.18
N VAL A 408 -8.39 -9.38 10.12
CA VAL A 408 -7.89 -9.16 11.48
C VAL A 408 -7.78 -10.48 12.24
N TRP A 409 -8.77 -11.38 12.13
CA TRP A 409 -8.73 -12.68 12.76
C TRP A 409 -7.61 -13.56 12.22
N CYS A 410 -7.38 -13.53 10.89
CA CYS A 410 -6.24 -14.22 10.27
C CYS A 410 -4.91 -13.71 10.85
N GLY A 411 -4.75 -12.40 10.97
CA GLY A 411 -3.59 -11.79 11.63
C GLY A 411 -3.39 -12.31 13.05
N HIS A 412 -4.46 -12.28 13.86
CA HIS A 412 -4.42 -12.85 15.22
C HIS A 412 -4.05 -14.33 15.24
N GLY A 413 -4.63 -15.16 14.37
CA GLY A 413 -4.30 -16.58 14.27
C GLY A 413 -2.80 -16.81 14.00
N LEU A 414 -2.20 -16.00 13.12
CA LEU A 414 -0.76 -16.07 12.85
C LEU A 414 0.07 -15.63 14.07
N TYR A 415 -0.30 -14.53 14.71
CA TYR A 415 0.41 -14.07 15.92
C TYR A 415 0.28 -15.05 17.07
N ASN A 416 -0.88 -15.71 17.22
CA ASN A 416 -1.09 -16.77 18.20
C ASN A 416 -0.05 -17.89 18.08
N ILE A 417 0.22 -18.34 16.85
CA ILE A 417 1.20 -19.42 16.58
C ILE A 417 2.61 -18.98 17.02
N HIS A 418 3.02 -17.77 16.65
CA HIS A 418 4.31 -17.22 17.05
C HIS A 418 4.41 -17.02 18.58
N LEU A 419 3.35 -16.54 19.23
CA LEU A 419 3.29 -16.35 20.66
C LEU A 419 3.27 -17.67 21.45
N LEU A 420 2.51 -18.68 21.00
CA LEU A 420 2.47 -20.01 21.64
C LEU A 420 3.86 -20.67 21.63
N THR A 421 4.64 -20.47 20.59
CA THR A 421 5.97 -21.06 20.43
C THR A 421 7.12 -20.17 20.93
N GLY A 422 6.84 -18.91 21.28
CA GLY A 422 7.84 -17.92 21.66
C GLY A 422 8.74 -17.45 20.51
N LYS A 423 8.39 -17.75 19.26
CA LYS A 423 9.17 -17.42 18.06
C LYS A 423 8.88 -15.99 17.59
N ILE A 424 9.35 -15.01 18.35
CA ILE A 424 8.99 -13.61 18.14
C ILE A 424 10.10 -12.65 18.61
N SER A 425 10.23 -11.54 17.92
CA SER A 425 11.12 -10.43 18.28
C SER A 425 12.59 -10.82 18.44
N GLU A 426 13.07 -11.72 17.63
CA GLU A 426 14.48 -12.14 17.60
C GLU A 426 14.90 -12.51 16.17
N PRO A 427 16.20 -12.48 15.84
CA PRO A 427 16.68 -12.78 14.50
C PRO A 427 16.15 -14.11 13.94
N GLY A 428 15.40 -14.01 12.82
CA GLY A 428 14.81 -15.15 12.12
C GLY A 428 13.45 -15.64 12.64
N ASN A 429 12.93 -15.03 13.71
CA ASN A 429 11.64 -15.38 14.30
C ASN A 429 10.69 -14.17 14.33
N SER A 430 9.84 -14.02 13.33
CA SER A 430 8.92 -12.88 13.25
C SER A 430 7.70 -13.16 12.38
N PRO A 431 6.46 -12.78 12.80
CA PRO A 431 5.36 -12.54 11.90
C PRO A 431 5.52 -11.18 11.23
N PHE A 432 5.57 -11.12 9.91
CA PHE A 432 5.93 -9.92 9.16
C PHE A 432 4.87 -9.53 8.13
N SER A 433 4.25 -8.36 8.30
CA SER A 433 3.33 -7.77 7.34
C SER A 433 4.09 -7.01 6.26
N LEU A 434 4.00 -7.47 5.02
CA LEU A 434 4.61 -6.79 3.88
C LEU A 434 3.65 -5.77 3.28
N THR A 435 3.98 -4.50 3.43
CA THR A 435 3.19 -3.39 2.90
C THR A 435 3.36 -3.27 1.39
N GLY A 436 2.27 -3.01 0.70
CA GLY A 436 2.25 -2.93 -0.77
C GLY A 436 2.80 -1.63 -1.35
N GLN A 437 2.65 -0.49 -0.69
CA GLN A 437 3.03 0.83 -1.19
C GLN A 437 4.26 1.39 -0.47
N PRO A 438 5.03 2.31 -1.10
CA PRO A 438 6.36 2.70 -0.62
C PRO A 438 6.33 3.43 0.72
N SER A 439 5.26 4.15 1.02
CA SER A 439 5.11 4.94 2.24
C SER A 439 3.78 4.70 2.95
N ALA A 440 3.12 3.55 2.74
CA ALA A 440 1.89 3.27 3.48
C ALA A 440 2.14 3.11 4.98
N CYS A 441 3.34 2.68 5.38
CA CYS A 441 3.77 2.75 6.77
C CYS A 441 3.94 4.21 7.21
N GLY A 442 4.79 4.99 6.56
CA GLY A 442 5.04 6.37 6.92
C GLY A 442 3.80 7.28 6.93
N THR A 443 2.84 7.06 6.01
CA THR A 443 1.66 7.92 5.90
C THR A 443 0.44 7.41 6.65
N ALA A 444 0.03 6.17 6.40
CA ALA A 444 -1.22 5.67 6.97
C ALA A 444 -1.06 5.21 8.42
N ARG A 445 0.04 4.54 8.72
CA ARG A 445 0.29 3.93 10.02
C ARG A 445 0.93 4.95 10.97
N GLU A 446 2.03 5.58 10.58
CA GLU A 446 2.83 6.46 11.47
C GLU A 446 2.24 7.86 11.61
N VAL A 447 1.95 8.60 10.53
CA VAL A 447 1.35 9.95 10.63
C VAL A 447 -0.17 9.94 10.84
N GLY A 448 -0.82 8.77 10.74
CA GLY A 448 -2.20 8.60 11.14
C GLY A 448 -3.24 9.12 10.16
N THR A 449 -3.08 8.90 8.85
CA THR A 449 -4.08 9.33 7.86
C THR A 449 -5.38 8.53 7.87
N PHE A 450 -5.47 7.42 8.60
CA PHE A 450 -6.76 6.75 8.83
C PHE A 450 -7.76 7.64 9.57
N SER A 451 -9.03 7.50 9.23
CA SER A 451 -10.11 8.34 9.76
C SER A 451 -10.21 8.37 11.30
N HIS A 452 -9.79 7.32 11.96
CA HIS A 452 -9.81 7.19 13.43
C HIS A 452 -8.48 7.54 14.11
N ARG A 453 -7.40 7.80 13.35
CA ARG A 453 -6.04 7.93 13.89
C ARG A 453 -5.55 9.37 13.98
N LEU A 454 -4.56 9.54 14.85
CA LEU A 454 -3.66 10.68 14.99
C LEU A 454 -2.22 10.14 14.87
N PRO A 455 -1.18 10.99 14.74
CA PRO A 455 0.20 10.53 14.64
C PRO A 455 0.65 9.63 15.80
N ALA A 456 1.64 8.78 15.55
CA ALA A 456 2.29 7.89 16.53
C ALA A 456 1.29 6.98 17.31
N ASP A 457 0.47 6.23 16.56
CA ASP A 457 -0.56 5.29 17.06
C ASP A 457 -1.68 5.90 17.91
N MET A 458 -1.73 7.21 18.04
CA MET A 458 -2.82 7.89 18.75
C MET A 458 -4.13 7.78 17.98
N VAL A 459 -5.26 7.92 18.69
CA VAL A 459 -6.61 7.82 18.13
C VAL A 459 -7.48 9.00 18.54
N VAL A 460 -8.39 9.42 17.66
CA VAL A 460 -9.27 10.58 17.90
C VAL A 460 -10.28 10.34 19.03
N THR A 461 -10.62 9.09 19.32
CA THR A 461 -11.57 8.73 20.40
C THR A 461 -10.99 8.92 21.81
N ASN A 462 -9.66 8.94 21.94
CA ASN A 462 -9.01 9.13 23.23
C ASN A 462 -8.81 10.64 23.54
N PRO A 463 -9.41 11.19 24.59
CA PRO A 463 -9.30 12.62 24.90
C PRO A 463 -7.86 13.08 25.17
N LYS A 464 -7.02 12.25 25.81
CA LYS A 464 -5.61 12.56 26.06
C LYS A 464 -4.79 12.63 24.75
N HIS A 465 -5.12 11.79 23.77
CA HIS A 465 -4.47 11.82 22.47
C HIS A 465 -4.82 13.08 21.68
N ARG A 466 -6.07 13.54 21.76
CA ARG A 466 -6.48 14.81 21.14
C ARG A 466 -5.79 16.00 21.81
N GLU A 467 -5.75 16.03 23.14
CA GLU A 467 -5.04 17.06 23.91
C GLU A 467 -3.56 17.15 23.51
N ILE A 468 -2.87 16.01 23.38
CA ILE A 468 -1.46 15.98 22.92
C ILE A 468 -1.35 16.57 21.52
N ALA A 469 -2.23 16.17 20.60
CA ALA A 469 -2.20 16.65 19.22
C ALA A 469 -2.47 18.17 19.15
N GLU A 470 -3.50 18.65 19.82
CA GLU A 470 -3.87 20.06 19.88
C GLU A 470 -2.76 20.92 20.50
N LYS A 471 -2.09 20.43 21.55
CA LYS A 471 -0.94 21.10 22.17
C LYS A 471 0.27 21.20 21.21
N ILE A 472 0.61 20.10 20.51
CA ILE A 472 1.72 20.08 19.55
C ILE A 472 1.41 21.03 18.38
N TRP A 473 0.18 21.02 17.89
CA TRP A 473 -0.28 21.88 16.81
C TRP A 473 -0.55 23.33 17.22
N LYS A 474 -0.44 23.63 18.52
CA LYS A 474 -0.75 24.96 19.11
C LYS A 474 -2.18 25.41 18.81
N LEU A 475 -3.14 24.52 19.05
CA LEU A 475 -4.54 24.72 18.77
C LEU A 475 -5.37 24.73 20.06
N PRO A 476 -6.52 25.40 20.09
CA PRO A 476 -7.40 25.36 21.24
C PRO A 476 -7.97 23.97 21.48
N ALA A 477 -8.19 23.61 22.74
CA ALA A 477 -8.78 22.35 23.14
C ALA A 477 -10.16 22.14 22.49
N GLY A 478 -10.39 20.95 21.91
CA GLY A 478 -11.62 20.61 21.20
C GLY A 478 -11.62 20.96 19.70
N THR A 479 -10.46 21.33 19.14
CA THR A 479 -10.32 21.52 17.68
C THR A 479 -10.51 20.21 16.94
N VAL A 480 -9.90 19.12 17.40
CA VAL A 480 -10.00 17.80 16.76
C VAL A 480 -11.30 17.09 17.18
N PRO A 481 -12.18 16.70 16.26
CA PRO A 481 -13.40 15.95 16.60
C PRO A 481 -13.10 14.60 17.25
N ASP A 482 -13.94 14.20 18.20
CA ASP A 482 -13.76 13.00 19.02
C ASP A 482 -14.28 11.69 18.38
N LYS A 483 -15.08 11.79 17.31
CA LYS A 483 -15.63 10.64 16.61
C LYS A 483 -14.78 10.29 15.38
N PRO A 484 -14.53 9.00 15.11
CA PRO A 484 -13.91 8.59 13.86
C PRO A 484 -14.70 9.09 12.65
N GLY A 485 -14.00 9.48 11.61
CA GLY A 485 -14.60 9.79 10.32
C GLY A 485 -14.93 8.53 9.52
N ALA A 486 -15.51 8.72 8.35
CA ALA A 486 -15.82 7.65 7.41
C ALA A 486 -14.55 7.02 6.85
N HIS A 487 -14.47 5.67 6.88
CA HIS A 487 -13.44 4.91 6.18
C HIS A 487 -13.73 4.88 4.66
N ALA A 488 -12.74 4.50 3.84
CA ALA A 488 -12.81 4.61 2.37
C ALA A 488 -14.07 4.03 1.72
N VAL A 489 -14.52 2.84 2.14
CA VAL A 489 -15.76 2.24 1.59
C VAL A 489 -16.99 3.05 2.02
N LEU A 490 -17.03 3.50 3.26
CA LEU A 490 -18.12 4.34 3.76
C LEU A 490 -18.13 5.71 3.06
N GLN A 491 -16.96 6.30 2.77
CA GLN A 491 -16.87 7.55 2.00
C GLN A 491 -17.49 7.39 0.60
N ASN A 492 -17.23 6.29 -0.11
CA ASN A 492 -17.88 6.02 -1.41
C ASN A 492 -19.42 5.94 -1.26
N ARG A 493 -19.92 5.26 -0.22
CA ARG A 493 -21.35 5.18 0.09
C ARG A 493 -21.93 6.56 0.42
N MET A 494 -21.22 7.36 1.22
CA MET A 494 -21.64 8.72 1.60
C MET A 494 -21.64 9.69 0.40
N LEU A 495 -20.71 9.54 -0.54
CA LEU A 495 -20.71 10.27 -1.81
C LEU A 495 -21.96 9.90 -2.65
N ARG A 496 -22.23 8.60 -2.81
CA ARG A 496 -23.43 8.12 -3.51
C ARG A 496 -24.71 8.67 -2.90
N ASP A 497 -24.78 8.63 -1.57
CA ASP A 497 -25.97 9.04 -0.79
C ASP A 497 -26.03 10.57 -0.59
N GLY A 498 -25.07 11.35 -1.17
CA GLY A 498 -25.04 12.82 -1.11
C GLY A 498 -24.74 13.40 0.27
N GLN A 499 -24.10 12.64 1.15
CA GLN A 499 -23.68 13.09 2.49
C GLN A 499 -22.35 13.83 2.47
N ILE A 500 -21.38 13.39 1.62
CA ILE A 500 -20.16 14.10 1.30
C ILE A 500 -20.39 14.83 -0.04
N ASN A 501 -20.18 16.15 -0.07
CA ASN A 501 -20.42 16.98 -1.25
C ASN A 501 -19.18 17.66 -1.82
N ALA A 502 -18.08 17.78 -1.03
CA ALA A 502 -16.79 18.22 -1.54
C ALA A 502 -15.72 17.17 -1.17
N TYR A 503 -15.06 16.64 -2.18
CA TYR A 503 -14.19 15.49 -2.01
C TYR A 503 -12.89 15.62 -2.77
N TRP A 504 -11.77 15.42 -2.08
CA TRP A 504 -10.45 15.51 -2.68
C TRP A 504 -9.73 14.16 -2.68
N VAL A 505 -9.36 13.68 -3.85
CA VAL A 505 -8.58 12.45 -4.05
C VAL A 505 -7.17 12.82 -4.46
N MET A 506 -6.18 12.35 -3.74
CA MET A 506 -4.77 12.67 -4.03
C MET A 506 -3.94 11.41 -4.28
N CYS A 507 -3.16 11.40 -5.37
CA CYS A 507 -2.27 10.30 -5.76
C CYS A 507 -2.93 8.93 -5.74
N ASN A 508 -4.16 8.82 -6.23
CA ASN A 508 -4.96 7.62 -6.09
C ASN A 508 -5.93 7.39 -7.25
N ASN A 509 -5.93 6.17 -7.78
CA ASN A 509 -6.87 5.76 -8.83
C ASN A 509 -8.04 4.96 -8.24
N ASN A 510 -8.84 5.60 -7.36
CA ASN A 510 -9.91 4.96 -6.60
C ASN A 510 -11.02 4.38 -7.49
N MET A 511 -11.35 5.02 -8.62
CA MET A 511 -12.36 4.54 -9.57
C MET A 511 -11.91 3.34 -10.42
N GLN A 512 -10.69 2.86 -10.22
CA GLN A 512 -10.25 1.54 -10.68
C GLN A 512 -10.08 0.56 -9.50
N ALA A 513 -9.76 1.08 -8.31
CA ALA A 513 -9.38 0.28 -7.15
C ALA A 513 -10.54 -0.06 -6.20
N ALA A 514 -11.57 0.77 -6.11
CA ALA A 514 -12.70 0.53 -5.21
C ALA A 514 -13.55 -0.67 -5.68
N ALA A 515 -14.08 -1.44 -4.72
CA ALA A 515 -15.00 -2.53 -5.00
C ALA A 515 -16.40 -2.03 -5.38
N ASN A 516 -17.18 -2.86 -6.05
CA ASN A 516 -18.57 -2.57 -6.44
C ASN A 516 -18.73 -1.22 -7.16
N LEU A 517 -17.85 -0.98 -8.14
CA LEU A 517 -17.75 0.32 -8.83
C LEU A 517 -19.07 0.80 -9.44
N ASN A 518 -19.87 -0.11 -10.01
CA ASN A 518 -21.12 0.25 -10.69
C ASN A 518 -22.17 0.79 -9.73
N HIS A 519 -22.23 0.26 -8.49
CA HIS A 519 -23.30 0.60 -7.54
C HIS A 519 -22.84 1.57 -6.45
N GLU A 520 -21.55 1.57 -6.06
CA GLU A 520 -21.06 2.39 -4.95
C GLU A 520 -20.03 3.45 -5.38
N GLY A 521 -19.18 3.15 -6.37
CA GLY A 521 -18.13 4.07 -6.79
C GLY A 521 -18.59 5.16 -7.75
N PHE A 522 -18.89 4.79 -8.99
CA PHE A 522 -19.25 5.74 -10.04
C PHE A 522 -20.47 6.61 -9.71
N PRO A 523 -21.57 6.09 -9.10
CA PRO A 523 -22.71 6.95 -8.78
C PRO A 523 -22.35 8.12 -7.87
N GLY A 524 -21.49 7.93 -6.88
CA GLY A 524 -21.04 8.99 -5.97
C GLY A 524 -20.22 10.08 -6.68
N TYR A 525 -19.30 9.69 -7.54
CA TYR A 525 -18.45 10.62 -8.29
C TYR A 525 -19.26 11.40 -9.37
N ARG A 526 -20.32 10.80 -9.88
CA ARG A 526 -21.20 11.43 -10.88
C ARG A 526 -22.41 12.16 -10.29
N ASN A 527 -22.65 12.05 -8.99
CA ASN A 527 -23.74 12.74 -8.31
C ASN A 527 -23.62 14.27 -8.52
N PRO A 528 -24.63 14.95 -9.09
CA PRO A 528 -24.59 16.38 -9.35
C PRO A 528 -24.36 17.25 -8.11
N ALA A 529 -24.74 16.77 -6.92
CA ALA A 529 -24.54 17.47 -5.66
C ALA A 529 -23.09 17.46 -5.17
N ASN A 530 -22.22 16.64 -5.76
CA ASN A 530 -20.86 16.47 -5.33
C ASN A 530 -19.87 17.21 -6.24
N PHE A 531 -18.84 17.79 -5.65
CA PHE A 531 -17.69 18.36 -6.35
C PHE A 531 -16.46 17.50 -6.05
N ILE A 532 -15.91 16.88 -7.08
CA ILE A 532 -14.81 15.91 -6.99
C ILE A 532 -13.52 16.52 -7.53
N VAL A 533 -12.52 16.65 -6.68
CA VAL A 533 -11.17 17.09 -7.02
C VAL A 533 -10.22 15.90 -7.03
N VAL A 534 -9.39 15.77 -8.08
CA VAL A 534 -8.39 14.70 -8.17
C VAL A 534 -7.02 15.28 -8.49
N SER A 535 -6.06 15.07 -7.61
CA SER A 535 -4.64 15.38 -7.82
C SER A 535 -3.90 14.12 -8.27
N ASP A 536 -3.39 14.11 -9.50
CA ASP A 536 -2.62 12.99 -10.05
C ASP A 536 -1.55 13.48 -11.04
N ALA A 537 -0.56 12.65 -11.29
CA ALA A 537 0.49 12.92 -12.27
C ALA A 537 0.06 12.59 -13.71
N TYR A 538 -0.90 11.68 -13.86
CA TYR A 538 -1.37 11.17 -15.15
C TYR A 538 -2.89 11.05 -15.20
N PRO A 539 -3.50 11.07 -16.40
CA PRO A 539 -4.89 10.72 -16.57
C PRO A 539 -5.16 9.28 -16.12
N THR A 540 -6.21 9.11 -15.33
CA THR A 540 -6.65 7.83 -14.77
C THR A 540 -8.16 7.71 -14.85
N VAL A 541 -8.72 6.54 -14.54
CA VAL A 541 -10.19 6.38 -14.43
C VAL A 541 -10.77 7.36 -13.40
N THR A 542 -10.01 7.67 -12.36
CA THR A 542 -10.44 8.60 -11.31
C THR A 542 -10.42 10.06 -11.80
N THR A 543 -9.36 10.50 -12.47
CA THR A 543 -9.28 11.86 -13.02
C THR A 543 -10.38 12.09 -14.06
N MET A 544 -10.68 11.07 -14.88
CA MET A 544 -11.77 11.14 -15.87
C MET A 544 -13.16 11.19 -15.22
N SER A 545 -13.30 10.85 -13.96
CA SER A 545 -14.54 10.93 -13.19
C SER A 545 -14.63 12.21 -12.35
N ALA A 546 -13.59 13.05 -12.32
CA ALA A 546 -13.50 14.27 -11.54
C ALA A 546 -14.21 15.47 -12.19
N ASP A 547 -14.42 16.50 -11.38
CA ASP A 547 -14.85 17.84 -11.81
C ASP A 547 -13.64 18.75 -12.05
N LEU A 548 -12.65 18.66 -11.13
CA LEU A 548 -11.39 19.39 -11.18
C LEU A 548 -10.22 18.41 -11.10
N VAL A 549 -9.25 18.52 -12.01
CA VAL A 549 -8.02 17.75 -12.01
C VAL A 549 -6.84 18.68 -11.74
N LEU A 550 -6.02 18.35 -10.76
CA LEU A 550 -4.84 19.10 -10.36
C LEU A 550 -3.57 18.31 -10.71
N PRO A 551 -2.62 18.90 -11.47
CA PRO A 551 -1.40 18.21 -11.85
C PRO A 551 -0.44 18.11 -10.68
N THR A 552 0.07 16.90 -10.38
CA THR A 552 0.96 16.71 -9.23
C THR A 552 2.40 16.37 -9.64
N ALA A 553 3.35 16.91 -8.87
CA ALA A 553 4.75 16.52 -8.92
C ALA A 553 4.93 15.12 -8.31
N MET A 554 5.78 14.29 -8.91
CA MET A 554 6.03 12.95 -8.42
C MET A 554 7.49 12.70 -8.10
N TRP A 555 7.71 11.84 -7.09
CA TRP A 555 9.01 11.29 -6.69
C TRP A 555 10.09 12.39 -6.59
N VAL A 556 11.18 12.30 -7.37
CA VAL A 556 12.31 13.23 -7.31
C VAL A 556 12.05 14.60 -7.93
N GLU A 557 10.83 14.88 -8.39
CA GLU A 557 10.36 16.23 -8.74
C GLU A 557 10.04 17.07 -7.49
N LYS A 558 10.11 16.47 -6.32
CA LYS A 558 9.94 17.09 -4.99
C LYS A 558 10.86 16.44 -3.98
N GLU A 559 11.16 17.11 -2.88
CA GLU A 559 11.79 16.49 -1.71
C GLU A 559 10.81 15.56 -1.01
N GLY A 560 11.30 14.44 -0.46
CA GLY A 560 10.42 13.46 0.11
C GLY A 560 11.01 12.57 1.20
N ALA A 561 10.10 11.95 1.94
CA ALA A 561 10.38 10.89 2.90
C ALA A 561 9.34 9.77 2.77
N TYR A 562 9.81 8.52 2.78
CA TYR A 562 8.96 7.33 2.85
C TYR A 562 9.26 6.52 4.11
N GLY A 563 8.23 5.89 4.69
CA GLY A 563 8.38 4.84 5.69
C GLY A 563 8.08 3.47 5.06
N ASN A 564 9.08 2.57 5.01
CA ASN A 564 8.94 1.25 4.40
C ASN A 564 8.34 0.20 5.36
N ALA A 565 8.16 -1.06 4.88
CA ALA A 565 7.50 -2.11 5.65
C ALA A 565 8.32 -2.66 6.83
N GLU A 566 9.60 -2.29 6.99
CA GLU A 566 10.43 -2.63 8.16
C GLU A 566 10.63 -1.44 9.12
N ARG A 567 9.73 -0.46 9.11
CA ARG A 567 9.81 0.75 9.95
C ARG A 567 10.99 1.67 9.59
N ARG A 568 11.54 1.57 8.38
CA ARG A 568 12.69 2.38 7.93
C ARG A 568 12.19 3.65 7.26
N THR A 569 12.55 4.80 7.80
CA THR A 569 12.28 6.12 7.22
C THR A 569 13.44 6.52 6.31
N GLN A 570 13.15 6.88 5.05
CA GLN A 570 14.11 7.11 3.98
C GLN A 570 13.83 8.43 3.27
N PHE A 571 14.85 9.29 3.15
CA PHE A 571 14.73 10.64 2.57
C PHE A 571 15.42 10.76 1.21
N TRP A 572 14.93 11.73 0.42
CA TRP A 572 15.58 12.19 -0.82
C TRP A 572 15.33 13.67 -1.04
N HIS A 573 16.25 14.32 -1.75
CA HIS A 573 16.12 15.71 -2.17
C HIS A 573 15.31 15.84 -3.46
N GLN A 574 14.76 17.01 -3.74
CA GLN A 574 14.30 17.35 -5.07
C GLN A 574 15.49 17.34 -6.04
N LEU A 575 15.39 16.59 -7.14
CA LEU A 575 16.49 16.44 -8.10
C LEU A 575 16.20 17.11 -9.44
N VAL A 576 14.93 17.22 -9.82
CA VAL A 576 14.46 17.85 -11.05
C VAL A 576 13.20 18.64 -10.79
N LYS A 577 12.91 19.61 -11.66
CA LYS A 577 11.65 20.35 -11.58
C LYS A 577 10.48 19.53 -12.12
N ALA A 578 9.30 19.74 -11.56
CA ALA A 578 8.06 19.19 -12.08
C ALA A 578 7.72 19.81 -13.44
N PRO A 579 7.06 19.08 -14.36
CA PRO A 579 6.74 19.57 -15.69
C PRO A 579 5.59 20.61 -15.65
N GLY A 580 5.72 21.66 -16.45
CA GLY A 580 4.73 22.71 -16.59
C GLY A 580 4.39 23.38 -15.27
N GLU A 581 3.10 23.41 -14.93
CA GLU A 581 2.58 24.00 -13.69
C GLU A 581 2.33 22.97 -12.59
N ALA A 582 2.78 21.71 -12.74
CA ALA A 582 2.59 20.67 -11.73
C ALA A 582 3.24 21.05 -10.39
N ARG A 583 2.53 20.82 -9.30
CA ARG A 583 2.94 21.12 -7.92
C ARG A 583 2.80 19.87 -7.04
N SER A 584 3.63 19.76 -6.00
CA SER A 584 3.50 18.65 -5.06
C SER A 584 2.14 18.66 -4.34
N ASP A 585 1.77 17.53 -3.79
CA ASP A 585 0.57 17.43 -2.96
C ASP A 585 0.73 18.28 -1.68
N LEU A 586 1.95 18.40 -1.14
CA LEU A 586 2.23 19.29 -0.03
C LEU A 586 1.93 20.75 -0.37
N TRP A 587 2.47 21.22 -1.49
CA TRP A 587 2.21 22.59 -1.96
C TRP A 587 0.70 22.84 -2.13
N GLN A 588 -0.01 21.88 -2.73
CA GLN A 588 -1.46 21.97 -2.97
C GLN A 588 -2.23 22.09 -1.65
N LEU A 589 -1.91 21.27 -0.65
CA LEU A 589 -2.57 21.27 0.67
C LEU A 589 -2.33 22.59 1.41
N VAL A 590 -1.07 23.04 1.46
CA VAL A 590 -0.68 24.23 2.22
C VAL A 590 -1.19 25.49 1.52
N GLU A 591 -1.09 25.60 0.20
CA GLU A 591 -1.57 26.75 -0.56
C GLU A 591 -3.11 26.87 -0.51
N PHE A 592 -3.82 25.74 -0.62
CA PHE A 592 -5.28 25.69 -0.51
C PHE A 592 -5.77 26.18 0.87
N SER A 593 -5.03 25.92 1.93
CA SER A 593 -5.39 26.36 3.29
C SER A 593 -5.47 27.88 3.45
N LYS A 594 -4.80 28.66 2.57
CA LYS A 594 -4.87 30.12 2.54
C LYS A 594 -6.24 30.67 2.11
N ARG A 595 -7.06 29.85 1.44
CA ARG A 595 -8.39 30.24 0.96
C ARG A 595 -9.47 30.24 2.07
N PHE A 596 -9.13 29.78 3.28
CA PHE A 596 -10.09 29.67 4.39
C PHE A 596 -9.67 30.53 5.57
N ARG A 597 -10.54 31.42 5.96
CA ARG A 597 -10.42 32.10 7.25
C ARG A 597 -10.93 31.19 8.36
N VAL A 598 -10.32 31.27 9.53
CA VAL A 598 -10.71 30.47 10.70
C VAL A 598 -12.18 30.66 11.06
N ASP A 599 -12.66 31.91 11.01
CA ASP A 599 -14.06 32.28 11.31
C ASP A 599 -15.09 31.76 10.29
N GLU A 600 -14.67 31.29 9.12
CA GLU A 600 -15.53 30.64 8.14
C GLU A 600 -15.73 29.14 8.40
N VAL A 601 -14.82 28.51 9.16
CA VAL A 601 -14.79 27.04 9.30
C VAL A 601 -14.83 26.56 10.75
N TRP A 602 -14.45 27.38 11.72
CA TRP A 602 -14.50 27.02 13.13
C TRP A 602 -15.71 27.66 13.84
N PRO A 603 -16.31 26.97 14.81
CA PRO A 603 -17.37 27.56 15.63
C PRO A 603 -16.80 28.67 16.53
N ALA A 604 -17.64 29.65 16.86
CA ALA A 604 -17.27 30.82 17.64
C ALA A 604 -16.65 30.45 19.00
N GLU A 605 -17.20 29.43 19.66
CA GLU A 605 -16.75 28.98 20.99
C GLU A 605 -15.30 28.46 20.96
N LEU A 606 -14.85 27.94 19.81
CA LEU A 606 -13.46 27.50 19.62
C LEU A 606 -12.52 28.69 19.42
N ILE A 607 -12.97 29.71 18.68
CA ILE A 607 -12.23 30.93 18.44
C ILE A 607 -12.10 31.75 19.74
N ASP A 608 -13.15 31.79 20.57
CA ASP A 608 -13.14 32.48 21.84
C ASP A 608 -12.16 31.89 22.87
N ARG A 609 -11.80 30.61 22.72
CA ARG A 609 -10.71 29.97 23.52
C ARG A 609 -9.32 30.40 23.12
N MET A 610 -9.15 30.95 21.92
CA MET A 610 -7.88 31.41 21.36
C MET A 610 -8.11 32.61 20.46
N PRO A 611 -8.43 33.77 21.03
CA PRO A 611 -8.86 34.98 20.28
C PRO A 611 -7.86 35.46 19.22
N GLU A 612 -6.58 35.13 19.38
CA GLU A 612 -5.50 35.50 18.46
C GLU A 612 -5.58 34.82 17.10
N VAL A 613 -6.42 33.75 16.93
CA VAL A 613 -6.66 33.16 15.63
C VAL A 613 -7.75 33.84 14.82
N ARG A 614 -8.50 34.76 15.45
CA ARG A 614 -9.53 35.54 14.78
C ARG A 614 -8.93 36.35 13.62
N ASN A 615 -9.59 36.31 12.48
CA ASN A 615 -9.13 36.91 11.21
C ASN A 615 -7.88 36.28 10.57
N LYS A 616 -7.34 35.18 11.11
CA LYS A 616 -6.27 34.42 10.49
C LYS A 616 -6.84 33.38 9.50
N THR A 617 -6.00 32.95 8.56
CA THR A 617 -6.31 31.83 7.68
C THR A 617 -5.95 30.49 8.33
N LEU A 618 -6.45 29.38 7.77
CA LEU A 618 -5.99 28.06 8.19
C LEU A 618 -4.48 27.87 7.94
N TYR A 619 -3.93 28.52 6.91
CA TYR A 619 -2.47 28.53 6.67
C TYR A 619 -1.73 29.12 7.86
N ASP A 620 -2.15 30.30 8.34
CA ASP A 620 -1.49 30.99 9.46
C ASP A 620 -1.49 30.12 10.72
N VAL A 621 -2.60 29.45 11.00
CA VAL A 621 -2.79 28.67 12.22
C VAL A 621 -2.12 27.30 12.17
N LEU A 622 -2.12 26.65 11.01
CA LEU A 622 -1.63 25.27 10.87
C LEU A 622 -0.19 25.17 10.39
N PHE A 623 0.26 26.11 9.51
CA PHE A 623 1.54 25.98 8.81
C PHE A 623 2.50 27.14 9.05
N ALA A 624 2.00 28.33 9.43
CA ALA A 624 2.81 29.50 9.75
C ALA A 624 2.73 29.91 11.25
N ASN A 625 2.59 28.91 12.14
CA ASN A 625 2.24 29.04 13.56
C ASN A 625 3.46 29.17 14.52
N GLY A 626 4.66 29.43 13.99
CA GLY A 626 5.89 29.46 14.77
C GLY A 626 6.43 28.10 15.22
N SER A 627 5.77 26.99 14.84
CA SER A 627 6.28 25.62 15.00
C SER A 627 6.82 25.12 13.68
N VAL A 628 5.97 25.08 12.65
CA VAL A 628 6.35 24.58 11.32
C VAL A 628 7.30 25.56 10.60
N ASN A 629 7.03 26.85 10.64
CA ASN A 629 7.82 27.87 9.93
C ASN A 629 9.04 28.41 10.71
N ARG A 630 9.53 27.65 11.71
CA ARG A 630 10.70 28.07 12.51
C ARG A 630 12.05 27.83 11.85
N PHE A 631 12.10 27.03 10.77
CA PHE A 631 13.33 26.68 10.09
C PHE A 631 13.53 27.58 8.87
N PRO A 632 14.60 28.39 8.81
CA PRO A 632 14.86 29.29 7.68
C PRO A 632 15.36 28.49 6.46
N LEU A 633 15.33 29.13 5.28
CA LEU A 633 15.87 28.54 4.03
C LEU A 633 17.36 28.20 4.14
N SER A 634 18.12 28.89 5.00
CA SER A 634 19.54 28.60 5.24
C SER A 634 19.80 27.20 5.85
N ASP A 635 18.77 26.55 6.38
CA ASP A 635 18.89 25.19 6.90
C ASP A 635 18.88 24.13 5.79
N MET A 636 18.58 24.51 4.54
CA MET A 636 18.65 23.58 3.42
C MET A 636 20.10 23.21 3.10
N GLU A 637 20.32 21.96 2.76
CA GLU A 637 21.65 21.45 2.39
C GLU A 637 22.17 22.16 1.13
N ALA A 638 23.43 22.62 1.17
CA ALA A 638 24.04 23.33 0.05
C ALA A 638 24.09 22.45 -1.21
N GLY A 639 23.77 23.04 -2.36
CA GLY A 639 23.78 22.37 -3.65
C GLY A 639 22.49 21.63 -4.03
N TYR A 640 21.48 21.67 -3.16
CA TYR A 640 20.13 21.18 -3.46
C TYR A 640 19.12 22.33 -3.53
N ASP A 641 18.11 22.15 -4.36
CA ASP A 641 16.99 23.06 -4.53
C ASP A 641 15.72 22.47 -3.93
N ASN A 642 14.80 23.31 -3.50
CA ASN A 642 13.50 22.91 -2.99
C ASN A 642 12.50 24.03 -3.34
N ASP A 643 11.76 23.80 -4.42
CA ASP A 643 10.81 24.76 -4.98
C ASP A 643 9.72 25.17 -3.96
N GLU A 644 9.29 24.22 -3.11
CA GLU A 644 8.25 24.47 -2.10
C GLU A 644 8.78 25.33 -0.94
N ALA A 645 9.96 25.00 -0.40
CA ALA A 645 10.56 25.80 0.66
C ALA A 645 10.78 27.25 0.18
N ARG A 646 11.25 27.45 -1.05
CA ARG A 646 11.41 28.78 -1.64
C ARG A 646 10.09 29.52 -1.78
N HIS A 647 9.02 28.82 -2.21
CA HIS A 647 7.69 29.40 -2.37
C HIS A 647 7.13 29.91 -1.04
N PHE A 648 7.27 29.15 0.04
CA PHE A 648 6.75 29.53 1.35
C PHE A 648 7.71 30.42 2.17
N GLY A 649 8.97 30.56 1.74
CA GLY A 649 9.97 31.40 2.41
C GLY A 649 10.61 30.80 3.67
N PHE A 650 10.36 29.50 3.94
CA PHE A 650 10.95 28.74 5.05
C PHE A 650 11.03 27.24 4.71
N TYR A 651 11.85 26.47 5.45
CA TYR A 651 12.03 25.03 5.18
C TYR A 651 10.84 24.21 5.69
N LEU A 652 9.76 24.23 4.93
CA LEU A 652 8.45 23.66 5.25
C LEU A 652 8.53 22.15 5.60
N GLN A 653 9.25 21.36 4.81
CA GLN A 653 9.39 19.91 5.00
C GLN A 653 10.05 19.59 6.34
N LYS A 654 11.14 20.30 6.68
CA LYS A 654 11.82 20.14 7.97
C LYS A 654 10.89 20.52 9.13
N GLY A 655 10.15 21.62 8.98
CA GLY A 655 9.19 22.07 10.00
C GLY A 655 8.09 21.07 10.27
N LEU A 656 7.47 20.52 9.23
CA LEU A 656 6.41 19.52 9.36
C LEU A 656 6.95 18.20 9.93
N PHE A 657 8.12 17.76 9.48
CA PHE A 657 8.72 16.53 9.97
C PHE A 657 9.11 16.62 11.45
N GLU A 658 9.75 17.70 11.88
CA GLU A 658 10.16 17.89 13.27
C GLU A 658 8.96 18.09 14.21
N GLU A 659 7.87 18.70 13.73
CA GLU A 659 6.62 18.77 14.48
C GLU A 659 5.99 17.39 14.61
N TYR A 660 5.92 16.62 13.51
CA TYR A 660 5.44 15.25 13.53
C TYR A 660 6.27 14.33 14.44
N ALA A 661 7.59 14.39 14.34
CA ALA A 661 8.50 13.57 15.16
C ALA A 661 8.31 13.79 16.67
N SER A 662 7.85 14.99 17.08
CA SER A 662 7.60 15.29 18.49
C SER A 662 6.45 14.46 19.11
N PHE A 663 5.56 13.89 18.31
CA PHE A 663 4.52 12.97 18.80
C PHE A 663 5.10 11.66 19.36
N GLY A 664 6.17 11.16 18.75
CA GLY A 664 6.73 9.83 19.00
C GLY A 664 8.01 9.80 19.82
N ARG A 665 8.78 10.89 19.85
CA ARG A 665 10.06 10.93 20.59
C ARG A 665 9.86 10.73 22.08
N GLY A 666 10.60 9.78 22.67
CA GLY A 666 10.45 9.37 24.05
C GLY A 666 9.25 8.44 24.33
N LYS A 667 8.59 7.93 23.27
CA LYS A 667 7.38 7.08 23.36
C LYS A 667 7.43 5.87 22.44
N ALA A 668 8.63 5.36 22.17
CA ALA A 668 8.90 4.18 21.34
C ALA A 668 8.51 4.30 19.85
N HIS A 669 8.30 5.55 19.38
CA HIS A 669 8.17 5.93 17.96
C HIS A 669 9.23 6.97 17.57
N ASP A 670 10.40 6.91 18.18
CA ASP A 670 11.43 7.93 18.04
C ASP A 670 11.99 7.95 16.62
N LEU A 671 11.87 9.10 15.98
CA LEU A 671 12.53 9.40 14.73
C LEU A 671 13.80 10.23 15.00
N ALA A 672 14.84 9.93 14.23
CA ALA A 672 16.05 10.76 14.22
C ALA A 672 15.72 12.20 13.79
N PRO A 673 16.61 13.17 14.06
CA PRO A 673 16.47 14.51 13.50
C PRO A 673 16.43 14.50 11.96
N PHE A 674 15.69 15.41 11.37
CA PHE A 674 15.50 15.55 9.92
C PHE A 674 16.81 15.43 9.13
N ASP A 675 17.82 16.20 9.52
CA ASP A 675 19.10 16.27 8.81
C ASP A 675 19.90 14.95 8.83
N THR A 676 19.62 14.06 9.79
CA THR A 676 20.25 12.72 9.87
C THR A 676 19.79 11.83 8.72
N TYR A 677 18.51 11.89 8.32
CA TYR A 677 17.99 11.02 7.26
C TYR A 677 18.55 11.36 5.88
N HIS A 678 18.90 12.62 5.61
CA HIS A 678 19.56 13.01 4.36
C HIS A 678 20.96 12.38 4.23
N LYS A 679 21.64 12.09 5.35
CA LYS A 679 23.00 11.53 5.40
C LYS A 679 23.02 9.99 5.41
N THR A 680 21.88 9.31 5.50
CA THR A 680 21.76 7.86 5.62
C THR A 680 20.94 7.28 4.47
N THR A 681 20.94 5.95 4.32
CA THR A 681 20.03 5.21 3.43
C THR A 681 18.67 4.91 4.09
N GLY A 682 18.44 5.50 5.27
CA GLY A 682 17.26 5.34 6.11
C GLY A 682 17.55 4.62 7.42
N LEU A 683 16.73 4.89 8.44
CA LEU A 683 16.85 4.32 9.78
C LEU A 683 15.51 3.74 10.22
N ARG A 684 15.57 2.59 10.90
CA ARG A 684 14.40 1.90 11.50
C ARG A 684 14.08 2.49 12.88
N TRP A 685 12.89 3.02 13.01
CA TRP A 685 12.45 3.53 14.32
C TRP A 685 12.06 2.38 15.30
N PRO A 686 12.14 2.59 16.62
CA PRO A 686 12.69 3.73 17.34
C PRO A 686 14.17 3.97 17.06
N VAL A 687 14.55 5.25 16.91
CA VAL A 687 15.95 5.69 16.81
C VAL A 687 16.31 6.45 18.08
N VAL A 688 17.03 5.81 18.97
CA VAL A 688 17.44 6.37 20.28
C VAL A 688 18.95 6.52 20.32
N ASP A 689 19.45 7.68 20.73
CA ASP A 689 20.88 8.00 20.77
C ASP A 689 21.61 7.71 19.44
N GLY A 690 20.94 8.02 18.31
CA GLY A 690 21.46 7.80 16.97
C GLY A 690 21.47 6.35 16.49
N LYS A 691 20.97 5.41 17.28
CA LYS A 691 20.92 3.97 16.96
C LYS A 691 19.51 3.55 16.58
N GLU A 692 19.37 2.86 15.44
CA GLU A 692 18.10 2.26 14.98
C GLU A 692 17.78 0.97 15.75
N THR A 693 16.50 0.62 15.83
CA THR A 693 16.01 -0.60 16.47
C THR A 693 15.65 -1.65 15.42
N ARG A 694 16.34 -2.80 15.43
CA ARG A 694 16.08 -3.92 14.51
C ARG A 694 14.92 -4.79 15.00
N TRP A 695 15.00 -5.28 16.24
CA TRP A 695 13.96 -6.12 16.87
C TRP A 695 13.36 -5.41 18.07
N ARG A 696 12.08 -5.13 17.99
CA ARG A 696 11.34 -4.46 19.07
C ARG A 696 10.93 -5.43 20.15
N PHE A 697 10.60 -4.92 21.32
CA PHE A 697 10.10 -5.63 22.52
C PHE A 697 11.11 -6.55 23.20
N ARG A 698 12.30 -6.73 22.69
CA ARG A 698 13.30 -7.64 23.26
C ARG A 698 14.48 -6.88 23.86
N GLU A 699 14.84 -7.30 25.06
CA GLU A 699 16.05 -6.87 25.77
C GLU A 699 17.30 -7.04 24.90
N GLY A 700 18.21 -6.07 24.97
CA GLY A 700 19.44 -6.04 24.17
C GLY A 700 19.30 -5.54 22.73
N TYR A 701 18.07 -5.47 22.22
CA TYR A 701 17.76 -4.93 20.90
C TYR A 701 16.90 -3.66 20.93
N ASP A 702 15.96 -3.59 21.87
CA ASP A 702 14.99 -2.49 22.00
C ASP A 702 15.35 -1.63 23.22
N PRO A 703 15.66 -0.34 23.04
CA PRO A 703 16.03 0.55 24.14
C PRO A 703 14.91 0.78 25.16
N TYR A 704 13.67 0.48 24.82
CA TYR A 704 12.50 0.58 25.71
C TYR A 704 12.27 -0.66 26.58
N VAL A 705 13.08 -1.71 26.41
CA VAL A 705 13.00 -2.94 27.21
C VAL A 705 14.13 -2.97 28.26
N LYS A 706 13.75 -2.99 29.52
CA LYS A 706 14.72 -2.99 30.62
C LYS A 706 15.55 -4.27 30.66
N ALA A 707 16.81 -4.14 31.08
CA ALA A 707 17.69 -5.28 31.34
C ALA A 707 17.05 -6.23 32.38
N GLY A 708 17.14 -7.55 32.12
CA GLY A 708 16.52 -8.60 32.97
C GLY A 708 15.05 -8.86 32.68
N SER A 709 14.35 -8.07 31.84
CA SER A 709 12.93 -8.32 31.54
C SER A 709 12.71 -9.32 30.39
N GLY A 710 13.71 -9.57 29.55
CA GLY A 710 13.62 -10.46 28.38
C GLY A 710 12.79 -9.88 27.26
N ILE A 711 11.47 -10.04 27.32
CA ILE A 711 10.50 -9.43 26.37
C ILE A 711 9.49 -8.61 27.16
N THR A 712 9.12 -7.44 26.62
CA THR A 712 8.05 -6.59 27.15
C THR A 712 7.27 -5.97 25.99
N PHE A 713 6.00 -6.33 25.84
CA PHE A 713 5.11 -5.73 24.85
C PHE A 713 4.53 -4.40 25.37
N TYR A 714 5.38 -3.42 25.49
CA TYR A 714 5.12 -2.11 26.14
C TYR A 714 4.01 -1.28 25.49
N GLY A 715 3.51 -1.68 24.32
CA GLY A 715 2.30 -1.09 23.74
C GLY A 715 1.04 -1.42 24.54
N ASN A 716 1.02 -2.52 25.29
CA ASN A 716 -0.05 -2.90 26.21
C ASN A 716 0.30 -2.49 27.65
N PRO A 717 -0.70 -2.03 28.45
CA PRO A 717 -0.44 -1.49 29.80
C PRO A 717 0.24 -2.47 30.76
N ASP A 718 0.00 -3.78 30.60
CA ASP A 718 0.60 -4.84 31.43
C ASP A 718 1.86 -5.46 30.84
N GLY A 719 2.32 -4.95 29.70
CA GLY A 719 3.52 -5.43 29.00
C GLY A 719 3.37 -6.81 28.34
N LYS A 720 2.14 -7.34 28.22
CA LYS A 720 1.86 -8.66 27.64
C LYS A 720 1.17 -8.56 26.29
N ALA A 721 1.41 -9.55 25.43
CA ALA A 721 0.68 -9.70 24.17
C ALA A 721 -0.66 -10.44 24.38
N ASN A 722 -1.61 -10.22 23.47
CA ASN A 722 -2.91 -10.86 23.52
C ASN A 722 -3.04 -11.96 22.47
N ILE A 723 -3.37 -13.17 22.89
CA ILE A 723 -3.82 -14.26 22.01
C ILE A 723 -5.35 -14.23 21.94
N TYR A 724 -5.89 -14.31 20.71
CA TYR A 724 -7.33 -14.27 20.46
C TYR A 724 -7.83 -15.59 19.86
N ALA A 725 -8.90 -16.15 20.42
CA ALA A 725 -9.64 -17.25 19.84
C ALA A 725 -10.76 -16.73 18.93
N PHE A 726 -10.74 -17.11 17.65
CA PHE A 726 -11.79 -16.82 16.66
C PHE A 726 -12.16 -18.08 15.89
N PRO A 727 -13.46 -18.34 15.62
CA PRO A 727 -13.88 -19.47 14.82
C PRO A 727 -13.56 -19.28 13.34
N TYR A 728 -13.62 -20.37 12.56
CA TYR A 728 -13.71 -20.22 11.12
C TYR A 728 -15.12 -19.70 10.75
N GLU A 729 -15.16 -18.70 9.89
CA GLU A 729 -16.39 -18.21 9.24
C GLU A 729 -16.18 -18.14 7.72
N PRO A 730 -17.19 -18.55 6.93
CA PRO A 730 -17.09 -18.51 5.45
C PRO A 730 -17.07 -17.05 4.96
N PRO A 731 -16.65 -16.82 3.69
CA PRO A 731 -16.74 -15.51 3.07
C PRO A 731 -18.20 -15.05 2.90
N ALA A 732 -18.39 -13.74 2.70
CA ALA A 732 -19.70 -13.15 2.46
C ALA A 732 -20.41 -13.72 1.22
N GLU A 733 -19.66 -14.04 0.18
CA GLU A 733 -20.15 -14.62 -1.06
C GLU A 733 -19.31 -15.84 -1.45
N VAL A 734 -19.99 -16.93 -1.76
CA VAL A 734 -19.38 -18.18 -2.26
C VAL A 734 -19.93 -18.51 -3.66
N PRO A 735 -19.23 -19.29 -4.47
CA PRO A 735 -19.77 -19.82 -5.71
C PRO A 735 -21.06 -20.63 -5.48
N ASP A 736 -21.97 -20.57 -6.45
CA ASP A 736 -23.22 -21.35 -6.48
C ASP A 736 -23.51 -21.84 -7.90
N ALA A 737 -24.71 -22.41 -8.12
CA ALA A 737 -25.09 -22.96 -9.40
C ALA A 737 -25.12 -21.90 -10.52
N GLU A 738 -25.44 -20.63 -10.23
CA GLU A 738 -25.48 -19.56 -11.21
C GLU A 738 -24.12 -18.93 -11.46
N TYR A 739 -23.27 -18.80 -10.40
CA TYR A 739 -21.93 -18.23 -10.45
C TYR A 739 -20.90 -19.23 -9.93
N PRO A 740 -20.55 -20.25 -10.75
CA PRO A 740 -19.87 -21.46 -10.26
C PRO A 740 -18.36 -21.32 -10.00
N PHE A 741 -17.76 -20.17 -10.34
CA PHE A 741 -16.31 -19.95 -10.18
C PHE A 741 -16.02 -18.96 -9.07
N TRP A 742 -14.97 -19.26 -8.29
CA TRP A 742 -14.30 -18.26 -7.49
C TRP A 742 -13.53 -17.29 -8.39
N LEU A 743 -13.82 -16.01 -8.33
CA LEU A 743 -12.93 -14.97 -8.83
C LEU A 743 -11.94 -14.59 -7.73
N VAL A 744 -10.65 -14.74 -8.01
CA VAL A 744 -9.58 -14.18 -7.17
C VAL A 744 -8.81 -13.11 -7.95
N THR A 745 -8.42 -12.03 -7.26
CA THR A 745 -7.73 -10.90 -7.89
C THR A 745 -6.32 -10.72 -7.35
N GLY A 746 -5.44 -10.12 -8.14
CA GLY A 746 -4.07 -9.89 -7.73
C GLY A 746 -3.32 -8.96 -8.66
N ARG A 747 -1.99 -9.00 -8.57
CA ARG A 747 -1.07 -8.19 -9.36
C ARG A 747 -0.16 -9.06 -10.23
N VAL A 748 0.59 -8.41 -11.12
CA VAL A 748 1.63 -9.01 -11.96
C VAL A 748 2.94 -8.27 -11.76
N LEU A 749 4.06 -8.91 -12.08
CA LEU A 749 5.40 -8.36 -11.86
C LEU A 749 5.62 -7.03 -12.61
N GLU A 750 5.14 -6.94 -13.85
CA GLU A 750 5.40 -5.84 -14.77
C GLU A 750 4.67 -4.56 -14.38
N HIS A 751 3.51 -4.68 -13.72
CA HIS A 751 2.68 -3.54 -13.41
C HIS A 751 2.55 -3.25 -11.91
N TRP A 752 2.63 -1.95 -11.62
CA TRP A 752 2.46 -1.41 -10.28
C TRP A 752 1.01 -0.98 -10.03
N HIS A 753 0.34 -1.60 -9.04
CA HIS A 753 -1.05 -1.31 -8.67
C HIS A 753 -2.00 -1.23 -9.89
N SER A 754 -2.63 -0.07 -10.10
CA SER A 754 -3.54 0.19 -11.23
C SER A 754 -2.83 0.40 -12.58
N GLY A 755 -1.51 0.23 -12.63
CA GLY A 755 -0.74 0.39 -13.85
C GLY A 755 -0.57 1.83 -14.35
N SER A 756 -1.10 2.84 -13.64
CA SER A 756 -1.13 4.24 -14.09
C SER A 756 0.25 4.80 -14.48
N MET A 757 1.33 4.35 -13.88
CA MET A 757 2.70 4.73 -14.28
C MET A 757 3.38 3.68 -15.15
N THR A 758 3.30 2.41 -14.78
CA THR A 758 4.05 1.34 -15.45
C THR A 758 3.55 0.99 -16.83
N ARG A 759 2.27 1.24 -17.16
CA ARG A 759 1.75 1.10 -18.53
C ARG A 759 2.28 2.18 -19.49
N ARG A 760 2.82 3.29 -18.95
CA ARG A 760 3.49 4.36 -19.72
C ARG A 760 4.96 4.08 -19.97
N VAL A 761 5.47 2.97 -19.49
CA VAL A 761 6.80 2.44 -19.80
C VAL A 761 6.65 1.41 -20.91
N PRO A 762 7.09 1.68 -22.14
CA PRO A 762 6.83 0.82 -23.30
C PRO A 762 7.28 -0.62 -23.11
N GLU A 763 8.42 -0.83 -22.46
CA GLU A 763 8.98 -2.18 -22.19
C GLU A 763 8.08 -2.99 -21.26
N LEU A 764 7.62 -2.40 -20.17
CA LEU A 764 6.73 -3.05 -19.21
C LEU A 764 5.35 -3.31 -19.82
N HIS A 765 4.84 -2.34 -20.58
CA HIS A 765 3.56 -2.47 -21.27
C HIS A 765 3.58 -3.57 -22.32
N ARG A 766 4.64 -3.66 -23.14
CA ARG A 766 4.79 -4.74 -24.13
C ARG A 766 4.95 -6.11 -23.50
N ALA A 767 5.62 -6.19 -22.34
CA ALA A 767 5.79 -7.46 -21.63
C ALA A 767 4.46 -8.02 -21.08
N TYR A 768 3.52 -7.14 -20.69
CA TYR A 768 2.20 -7.57 -20.18
C TYR A 768 1.12 -6.51 -20.50
N PRO A 769 0.59 -6.47 -21.74
CA PRO A 769 -0.22 -5.35 -22.22
C PRO A 769 -1.62 -5.29 -21.60
N ASN A 770 -2.28 -6.44 -21.41
CA ASN A 770 -3.65 -6.51 -20.92
C ASN A 770 -3.80 -7.58 -19.85
N ALA A 771 -4.77 -7.39 -18.96
CA ALA A 771 -5.19 -8.43 -18.04
C ALA A 771 -5.85 -9.59 -18.79
N VAL A 772 -5.66 -10.80 -18.28
CA VAL A 772 -6.25 -12.04 -18.81
C VAL A 772 -6.90 -12.82 -17.67
N VAL A 773 -7.84 -13.69 -18.04
CA VAL A 773 -8.49 -14.61 -17.13
C VAL A 773 -7.69 -15.90 -17.08
N TYR A 774 -6.91 -16.10 -16.04
CA TYR A 774 -6.26 -17.39 -15.81
C TYR A 774 -7.27 -18.38 -15.25
N MET A 775 -7.35 -19.56 -15.85
CA MET A 775 -8.23 -20.63 -15.41
C MET A 775 -7.61 -22.01 -15.66
N HIS A 776 -8.12 -22.99 -14.94
CA HIS A 776 -7.67 -24.37 -15.13
C HIS A 776 -8.00 -24.89 -16.54
N PRO A 777 -7.10 -25.63 -17.22
CA PRO A 777 -7.34 -26.15 -18.56
C PRO A 777 -8.62 -27.01 -18.68
N ASP A 778 -8.91 -27.84 -17.67
CA ASP A 778 -10.10 -28.71 -17.67
C ASP A 778 -11.39 -27.88 -17.55
N ASP A 779 -11.38 -26.80 -16.80
CA ASP A 779 -12.55 -25.91 -16.71
C ASP A 779 -12.77 -25.17 -18.03
N ALA A 780 -11.69 -24.74 -18.69
CA ALA A 780 -11.76 -24.16 -20.02
C ALA A 780 -12.33 -25.17 -21.04
N ALA A 781 -11.86 -26.41 -21.02
CA ALA A 781 -12.33 -27.47 -21.91
C ALA A 781 -13.83 -27.76 -21.71
N LYS A 782 -14.32 -27.83 -20.46
CA LYS A 782 -15.75 -28.00 -20.13
C LYS A 782 -16.64 -26.89 -20.70
N LEU A 783 -16.10 -25.64 -20.78
CA LEU A 783 -16.78 -24.50 -21.34
C LEU A 783 -16.56 -24.36 -22.86
N ASN A 784 -15.89 -25.29 -23.52
CA ASN A 784 -15.46 -25.22 -24.92
C ASN A 784 -14.64 -23.96 -25.23
N LEU A 785 -13.80 -23.53 -24.28
CA LEU A 785 -12.91 -22.38 -24.41
C LEU A 785 -11.48 -22.82 -24.72
N ARG A 786 -10.84 -22.12 -25.66
CA ARG A 786 -9.42 -22.24 -25.96
C ARG A 786 -8.64 -21.07 -25.36
N ARG A 787 -7.35 -21.25 -25.16
CA ARG A 787 -6.44 -20.15 -24.84
C ARG A 787 -6.61 -19.02 -25.85
N GLY A 788 -6.75 -17.79 -25.36
CA GLY A 788 -7.01 -16.58 -26.18
C GLY A 788 -8.48 -16.35 -26.54
N ALA A 789 -9.40 -17.28 -26.21
CA ALA A 789 -10.83 -17.07 -26.43
C ALA A 789 -11.32 -15.84 -25.65
N GLU A 790 -12.14 -15.01 -26.30
CA GLU A 790 -12.79 -13.89 -25.64
C GLU A 790 -13.99 -14.36 -24.82
N VAL A 791 -14.10 -13.84 -23.62
CA VAL A 791 -15.16 -14.19 -22.66
C VAL A 791 -15.66 -12.97 -21.92
N ASN A 792 -16.90 -13.01 -21.49
CA ASN A 792 -17.43 -12.13 -20.47
C ASN A 792 -17.38 -12.84 -19.12
N LEU A 793 -16.78 -12.17 -18.13
CA LEU A 793 -16.94 -12.52 -16.72
C LEU A 793 -18.11 -11.74 -16.18
N VAL A 794 -19.03 -12.42 -15.53
CA VAL A 794 -20.26 -11.83 -14.98
C VAL A 794 -20.37 -12.19 -13.51
N SER A 795 -20.62 -11.18 -12.67
CA SER A 795 -21.01 -11.34 -11.26
C SER A 795 -22.38 -10.72 -11.02
N ARG A 796 -22.89 -10.76 -9.80
CA ARG A 796 -24.13 -10.08 -9.40
C ARG A 796 -24.08 -8.55 -9.51
N ARG A 797 -22.91 -7.96 -9.74
CA ARG A 797 -22.64 -6.51 -9.72
C ARG A 797 -22.28 -5.92 -11.07
N GLY A 798 -21.99 -6.74 -12.03
CA GLY A 798 -21.63 -6.29 -13.37
C GLY A 798 -20.90 -7.34 -14.17
N GLU A 799 -20.35 -6.90 -15.28
CA GLU A 799 -19.62 -7.72 -16.22
C GLU A 799 -18.35 -7.04 -16.72
N MET A 800 -17.41 -7.84 -17.21
CA MET A 800 -16.23 -7.37 -17.93
C MET A 800 -15.82 -8.37 -19.01
N ARG A 801 -15.28 -7.85 -20.12
CA ARG A 801 -14.75 -8.64 -21.22
C ARG A 801 -13.24 -8.84 -21.05
N SER A 802 -12.75 -10.07 -21.31
CA SER A 802 -11.33 -10.40 -21.28
C SER A 802 -11.01 -11.64 -22.12
N ARG A 803 -9.76 -12.11 -22.06
CA ARG A 803 -9.31 -13.30 -22.78
C ARG A 803 -8.84 -14.40 -21.84
N VAL A 804 -9.12 -15.63 -22.19
CA VAL A 804 -8.76 -16.82 -21.42
C VAL A 804 -7.26 -17.12 -21.55
N GLU A 805 -6.60 -17.38 -20.42
CA GLU A 805 -5.25 -17.91 -20.34
C GLU A 805 -5.25 -19.21 -19.52
N THR A 806 -4.84 -20.32 -20.14
CA THR A 806 -4.82 -21.66 -19.52
C THR A 806 -3.41 -22.16 -19.20
N ARG A 807 -2.40 -21.36 -19.51
CA ARG A 807 -0.97 -21.67 -19.32
C ARG A 807 -0.26 -20.48 -18.70
N GLY A 808 0.93 -20.67 -18.24
CA GLY A 808 1.76 -19.58 -17.73
C GLY A 808 2.05 -19.67 -16.24
N ARG A 809 2.41 -18.54 -15.65
CA ARG A 809 2.96 -18.45 -14.29
C ARG A 809 1.91 -18.46 -13.17
N ASN A 810 0.67 -18.16 -13.50
CA ASN A 810 -0.45 -18.21 -12.57
C ASN A 810 -1.33 -19.41 -12.93
N ARG A 811 -1.43 -20.39 -12.03
CA ARG A 811 -2.10 -21.66 -12.25
C ARG A 811 -3.21 -21.87 -11.20
N PRO A 812 -4.41 -21.36 -11.46
CA PRO A 812 -5.55 -21.58 -10.56
C PRO A 812 -5.94 -23.07 -10.55
N PRO A 813 -6.40 -23.61 -9.41
CA PRO A 813 -7.02 -24.93 -9.35
C PRO A 813 -8.42 -24.88 -10.02
N ARG A 814 -9.03 -26.06 -10.22
CA ARG A 814 -10.41 -26.15 -10.74
C ARG A 814 -11.39 -25.34 -9.90
N GLY A 815 -12.34 -24.68 -10.56
CA GLY A 815 -13.33 -23.84 -9.92
C GLY A 815 -12.83 -22.46 -9.46
N VAL A 816 -11.55 -22.15 -9.70
CA VAL A 816 -10.96 -20.84 -9.37
C VAL A 816 -10.46 -20.18 -10.65
N ILE A 817 -10.72 -18.89 -10.79
CA ILE A 817 -10.11 -18.03 -11.81
C ILE A 817 -9.35 -16.89 -11.17
N PHE A 818 -8.23 -16.50 -11.78
CA PHE A 818 -7.41 -15.37 -11.33
C PHE A 818 -7.37 -14.29 -12.40
N VAL A 819 -7.61 -13.03 -12.01
CA VAL A 819 -7.54 -11.86 -12.90
C VAL A 819 -6.71 -10.76 -12.27
N PRO A 820 -5.64 -10.28 -12.93
CA PRO A 820 -4.91 -9.10 -12.48
C PRO A 820 -5.75 -7.83 -12.63
N TRP A 821 -5.65 -6.90 -11.64
CA TRP A 821 -6.51 -5.72 -11.59
C TRP A 821 -5.88 -4.41 -12.15
N PHE A 822 -4.68 -4.48 -12.76
CA PHE A 822 -3.96 -3.30 -13.25
C PHE A 822 -4.57 -2.64 -14.49
N ASP A 823 -5.45 -3.33 -15.21
CA ASP A 823 -5.94 -2.92 -16.52
C ASP A 823 -7.19 -2.03 -16.41
N ALA A 824 -7.00 -0.73 -16.72
CA ALA A 824 -8.07 0.26 -16.70
C ALA A 824 -9.16 0.00 -17.76
N SER A 825 -8.85 -0.75 -18.83
CA SER A 825 -9.85 -1.10 -19.86
C SER A 825 -10.78 -2.24 -19.42
N GLN A 826 -10.42 -2.97 -18.37
CA GLN A 826 -11.12 -4.19 -17.94
C GLN A 826 -11.71 -4.12 -16.51
N LEU A 827 -11.58 -3.03 -15.80
CA LEU A 827 -12.14 -2.69 -14.48
C LEU A 827 -12.73 -3.87 -13.67
N ILE A 828 -11.89 -4.84 -13.27
CA ILE A 828 -12.31 -6.07 -12.56
C ILE A 828 -13.14 -5.77 -11.31
N ASN A 829 -12.94 -4.62 -10.67
CA ASN A 829 -13.65 -4.23 -9.48
C ASN A 829 -15.12 -3.81 -9.70
N ARG A 830 -15.60 -3.82 -10.94
CA ARG A 830 -17.05 -3.87 -11.24
C ARG A 830 -17.69 -5.17 -10.77
N LEU A 831 -16.89 -6.24 -10.63
CA LEU A 831 -17.35 -7.58 -10.26
C LEU A 831 -17.25 -7.83 -8.75
N THR A 832 -16.32 -7.18 -8.04
CA THR A 832 -16.05 -7.45 -6.63
C THR A 832 -17.11 -6.89 -5.69
N LEU A 833 -17.30 -7.54 -4.54
CA LEU A 833 -18.20 -7.11 -3.49
C LEU A 833 -17.52 -6.08 -2.58
N ASP A 834 -18.25 -5.06 -2.12
CA ASP A 834 -17.77 -4.05 -1.18
C ASP A 834 -17.90 -4.46 0.30
N ALA A 835 -17.82 -5.76 0.55
CA ALA A 835 -17.69 -6.30 1.91
C ALA A 835 -16.35 -5.89 2.53
N THR A 836 -16.34 -5.70 3.83
CA THR A 836 -15.14 -5.34 4.59
C THR A 836 -14.96 -6.22 5.82
N ASP A 837 -13.74 -6.30 6.31
CA ASP A 837 -13.50 -6.74 7.69
C ASP A 837 -14.18 -5.76 8.66
N PRO A 838 -15.09 -6.20 9.54
CA PRO A 838 -15.85 -5.27 10.40
C PRO A 838 -15.01 -4.56 11.47
N ILE A 839 -13.79 -5.04 11.76
CA ILE A 839 -12.89 -4.45 12.76
C ILE A 839 -11.99 -3.39 12.11
N SER A 840 -11.36 -3.74 10.99
CA SER A 840 -10.40 -2.87 10.30
C SER A 840 -11.02 -2.05 9.18
N PHE A 841 -12.21 -2.40 8.73
CA PHE A 841 -12.89 -1.86 7.55
C PHE A 841 -12.10 -2.05 6.24
N GLN A 842 -11.18 -3.03 6.23
CA GLN A 842 -10.44 -3.39 5.03
C GLN A 842 -11.34 -4.12 4.04
N THR A 843 -11.28 -3.72 2.76
CA THR A 843 -12.13 -4.29 1.71
C THR A 843 -11.68 -5.69 1.31
N ASP A 844 -12.63 -6.57 1.08
CA ASP A 844 -12.41 -7.91 0.55
C ASP A 844 -12.44 -7.90 -0.99
N PHE A 845 -11.27 -7.91 -1.60
CA PHE A 845 -11.11 -7.98 -3.06
C PHE A 845 -10.78 -9.37 -3.57
N LYS A 846 -10.59 -10.35 -2.67
CA LYS A 846 -9.89 -11.59 -3.01
C LYS A 846 -10.83 -12.71 -3.40
N LYS A 847 -12.14 -12.50 -3.32
CA LYS A 847 -13.08 -13.54 -3.66
C LYS A 847 -14.51 -13.02 -3.87
N CYS A 848 -15.14 -13.51 -4.93
CA CYS A 848 -16.58 -13.44 -5.16
C CYS A 848 -16.99 -14.55 -6.15
N GLY A 849 -18.27 -14.80 -6.29
CA GLY A 849 -18.83 -15.74 -7.28
C GLY A 849 -18.95 -15.10 -8.65
N VAL A 850 -18.51 -15.80 -9.71
CA VAL A 850 -18.65 -15.36 -11.09
C VAL A 850 -19.02 -16.50 -12.02
N LYS A 851 -19.64 -16.16 -13.16
CA LYS A 851 -19.80 -17.05 -14.31
C LYS A 851 -19.01 -16.53 -15.50
N ILE A 852 -18.69 -17.45 -16.41
CA ILE A 852 -18.00 -17.16 -17.65
C ILE A 852 -18.95 -17.47 -18.80
N THR A 853 -19.14 -16.51 -19.68
CA THR A 853 -19.91 -16.69 -20.93
C THR A 853 -19.00 -16.41 -22.13
N ARG A 854 -19.19 -17.16 -23.19
CA ARG A 854 -18.49 -16.92 -24.46
C ARG A 854 -19.04 -15.67 -25.11
N VAL A 855 -18.15 -14.85 -25.72
CA VAL A 855 -18.53 -13.68 -26.55
C VAL A 855 -18.93 -14.13 -27.95
#